data_06c67914912b031ca0bcb1791e182605
#
_entry.id   06c67914912b031ca0bcb1791e182605
#
_cell.length_a   1.000
_cell.length_b   1.000
_cell.length_c   1.000
_cell.angle_alpha   90.00
_cell.angle_beta   90.00
_cell.angle_gamma   90.00
#
_symmetry.space_group_name_H-M   'P 1'
#
loop_
_entity.id
_entity.type
_entity.pdbx_description
1 polymer ?
#
loop_
_entity_poly.entity_id
_entity_poly.type
_entity_poly.pdbx_seq_one_letter_code
_entity_poly.pdbx_strand_id
1 'polypeptide(L)'
;NGEVKRLTDEYRRLMTEGREEEAARVKRTLPAATMAGVFEGGRQEKDLKRLTGLMMFDWDDVGPARTQLLERLRLTDCVVLAWTSISGQGVKAVIRVDVTNTEEYLRAYRVVGRWMEQRTGCRVDEACRNVGRLCSAAHDEELYVNYGARMMAWRGLETDEDRREAARTRQREADGTDAAPQGEGSGMLQGLLDYFVQQNGFEKGHRHELLLKLGRTARCKNLSAKELEELAELAAKQLADASLDAGEIRSSLRAGYQYISRKTPPPAAEPVAPKAQRSPSGAPTGGDDRDVELDLSENNERLRAALPHFDDAIFDTLPRLLQQGVKVAQDRRERDMVLLSMLVHLSACLPDVHFRYDRHDMRPHFYLAVVAPAGTGKGIVTQVSYLSHPLHDRYVAQGEEEQAAYEARLQQWNEDFSERMRKGRKGEKAEPRPKEPERVYFLISPNTSKSMLYRQLAANGGVSGILHTALAAAIGQDYGRQDDVLRACFHHEPISSSFKQDGKPIFIHYPMLSICMTGTPMQLVSLVHNTEDGLFSRFVFYQVQPQYVWRPANGGEDTPDLRRYFTELGKEVLHMHEMMKGRRTDVRLTPEQWRRHSDFFDRKLQEVVAEGGERMASSVLRMGLIAIRMTAVMTALRKAEDELWAMDDRYCLDEDLDAALAMSAVLLEHALLLSSSLPGHEEKVKPLKAFARLRPVVESMASTFTYSELAAEAERQGLPESTMRRLLKRAVDRGLLGRDGKRYRRL
;
A
#
# COMPACT_ATOMS: atom_id res chain seq x y z
N ASN A 1 1.82 10.78 -21.18
CA ASN A 1 2.71 11.45 -20.22
C ASN A 1 3.70 12.33 -20.99
N GLY A 2 3.61 13.67 -20.80
CA GLY A 2 4.42 14.64 -21.54
C GLY A 2 5.94 14.47 -21.34
N GLU A 3 6.37 13.98 -20.17
CA GLU A 3 7.77 13.72 -19.87
C GLU A 3 8.33 12.53 -20.68
N VAL A 4 7.58 11.43 -20.76
CA VAL A 4 7.98 10.27 -21.58
C VAL A 4 8.05 10.66 -23.05
N LYS A 5 7.11 11.50 -23.54
CA LYS A 5 7.17 12.04 -24.91
C LYS A 5 8.46 12.84 -25.14
N ARG A 6 8.75 13.81 -24.26
CA ARG A 6 9.96 14.64 -24.36
C ARG A 6 11.24 13.80 -24.37
N LEU A 7 11.36 12.83 -23.47
CA LEU A 7 12.52 11.94 -23.39
C LEU A 7 12.64 11.01 -24.61
N THR A 8 11.51 10.53 -25.14
CA THR A 8 11.51 9.70 -26.36
C THR A 8 11.97 10.52 -27.58
N ASP A 9 11.47 11.74 -27.71
CA ASP A 9 11.84 12.64 -28.82
C ASP A 9 13.32 13.06 -28.70
N GLU A 10 13.79 13.36 -27.49
CA GLU A 10 15.20 13.67 -27.22
C GLU A 10 16.12 12.48 -27.52
N TYR A 11 15.76 11.27 -27.14
CA TYR A 11 16.50 10.06 -27.48
C TYR A 11 16.63 9.89 -29.01
N ARG A 12 15.53 9.98 -29.73
CA ARG A 12 15.50 9.83 -31.20
C ARG A 12 16.34 10.90 -31.89
N ARG A 13 16.28 12.14 -31.41
CA ARG A 13 17.10 13.25 -31.90
C ARG A 13 18.59 12.97 -31.72
N LEU A 14 19.01 12.57 -30.50
CA LEU A 14 20.41 12.26 -30.20
C LEU A 14 20.94 11.08 -31.04
N MET A 15 20.11 10.06 -31.26
CA MET A 15 20.47 8.95 -32.16
C MET A 15 20.67 9.42 -33.59
N THR A 16 19.84 10.31 -34.11
CA THR A 16 19.99 10.89 -35.46
C THR A 16 21.23 11.79 -35.57
N GLU A 17 21.63 12.44 -34.47
CA GLU A 17 22.86 13.25 -34.39
C GLU A 17 24.13 12.40 -34.18
N GLY A 18 24.01 11.07 -34.04
CA GLY A 18 25.15 10.17 -33.81
C GLY A 18 25.69 10.24 -32.35
N ARG A 19 24.94 10.82 -31.40
CA ARG A 19 25.33 11.02 -29.99
C ARG A 19 24.84 9.84 -29.12
N GLU A 20 25.32 8.64 -29.41
CA GLU A 20 24.81 7.39 -28.81
C GLU A 20 24.96 7.33 -27.30
N GLU A 21 26.08 7.84 -26.73
CA GLU A 21 26.28 7.83 -25.27
C GLU A 21 25.28 8.72 -24.54
N GLU A 22 24.93 9.86 -25.09
CA GLU A 22 23.95 10.77 -24.51
C GLU A 22 22.54 10.19 -24.67
N ALA A 23 22.23 9.62 -25.80
CA ALA A 23 21.00 8.87 -26.02
C ALA A 23 20.85 7.73 -25.01
N ALA A 24 21.91 6.98 -24.74
CA ALA A 24 21.90 5.92 -23.72
C ALA A 24 21.66 6.48 -22.29
N ARG A 25 22.14 7.68 -21.97
CA ARG A 25 21.84 8.35 -20.69
C ARG A 25 20.34 8.70 -20.61
N VAL A 26 19.79 9.29 -21.64
CA VAL A 26 18.35 9.61 -21.72
C VAL A 26 17.50 8.35 -21.59
N LYS A 27 17.85 7.24 -22.26
CA LYS A 27 17.15 5.95 -22.13
C LYS A 27 17.11 5.43 -20.70
N ARG A 28 18.16 5.66 -19.90
CA ARG A 28 18.22 5.21 -18.50
C ARG A 28 17.32 6.02 -17.57
N THR A 29 16.91 7.22 -17.94
CA THR A 29 15.99 8.05 -17.15
C THR A 29 14.52 7.73 -17.42
N LEU A 30 14.23 6.96 -18.48
CA LEU A 30 12.86 6.54 -18.77
C LEU A 30 12.32 5.57 -17.71
N PRO A 31 11.05 5.67 -17.35
CA PRO A 31 10.38 4.66 -16.56
C PRO A 31 10.51 3.29 -17.26
N ALA A 32 10.77 2.25 -16.47
CA ALA A 32 10.85 0.89 -16.98
C ALA A 32 10.12 -0.09 -16.06
N ALA A 33 9.52 -1.12 -16.63
CA ALA A 33 8.78 -2.15 -15.91
C ALA A 33 9.22 -3.56 -16.35
N THR A 34 9.08 -4.52 -15.45
CA THR A 34 9.14 -5.96 -15.76
C THR A 34 7.73 -6.44 -16.11
N MET A 35 7.49 -6.82 -17.36
CA MET A 35 6.14 -7.20 -17.81
C MET A 35 5.73 -8.57 -17.28
N ALA A 36 6.66 -9.53 -17.22
CA ALA A 36 6.38 -10.92 -16.89
C ALA A 36 6.26 -11.21 -15.39
N GLY A 37 6.89 -10.41 -14.53
CA GLY A 37 6.97 -10.70 -13.10
C GLY A 37 6.96 -9.49 -12.20
N VAL A 38 6.48 -9.68 -10.99
CA VAL A 38 6.64 -8.75 -9.86
C VAL A 38 7.81 -9.23 -9.02
N PHE A 39 8.76 -8.36 -8.75
CA PHE A 39 10.01 -8.68 -8.05
C PHE A 39 10.17 -7.85 -6.78
N GLU A 40 10.97 -8.35 -5.84
CA GLU A 40 11.31 -7.67 -4.59
C GLU A 40 12.82 -7.77 -4.32
N GLY A 41 13.47 -6.65 -4.07
CA GLY A 41 14.89 -6.54 -3.75
C GLY A 41 15.84 -6.61 -4.95
N GLY A 42 15.48 -7.34 -6.00
CA GLY A 42 16.25 -7.50 -7.24
C GLY A 42 15.35 -7.91 -8.38
N ARG A 43 15.97 -8.38 -9.50
CA ARG A 43 15.22 -8.84 -10.69
C ARG A 43 15.71 -10.21 -11.17
N GLN A 44 16.36 -10.95 -10.30
CA GLN A 44 16.74 -12.35 -10.57
C GLN A 44 15.55 -13.27 -10.28
N GLU A 45 15.58 -14.50 -10.75
CA GLU A 45 14.50 -15.47 -10.56
C GLU A 45 14.16 -15.69 -9.08
N LYS A 46 15.18 -15.72 -8.21
CA LYS A 46 15.01 -15.82 -6.74
C LYS A 46 14.26 -14.63 -6.11
N ASP A 47 14.26 -13.49 -6.78
CA ASP A 47 13.60 -12.26 -6.32
C ASP A 47 12.14 -12.17 -6.85
N LEU A 48 11.74 -13.13 -7.70
CA LEU A 48 10.39 -13.18 -8.28
C LEU A 48 9.38 -13.55 -7.21
N LYS A 49 8.41 -12.67 -6.99
CA LYS A 49 7.29 -12.90 -6.06
C LYS A 49 6.08 -13.49 -6.75
N ARG A 50 5.82 -13.06 -7.98
CA ARG A 50 4.64 -13.49 -8.72
C ARG A 50 4.81 -13.24 -10.21
N LEU A 51 4.40 -14.19 -11.02
CA LEU A 51 4.19 -13.96 -12.45
C LEU A 51 2.93 -13.11 -12.67
N THR A 52 2.96 -12.23 -13.65
CA THR A 52 1.84 -11.33 -13.98
C THR A 52 0.81 -11.97 -14.91
N GLY A 53 1.17 -13.08 -15.57
CA GLY A 53 0.42 -13.62 -16.70
C GLY A 53 0.58 -12.81 -17.99
N LEU A 54 1.60 -11.92 -18.05
CA LEU A 54 1.93 -11.15 -19.23
C LEU A 54 3.28 -11.62 -19.80
N MET A 55 3.38 -11.67 -21.11
CA MET A 55 4.57 -12.05 -21.85
C MET A 55 4.89 -10.98 -22.88
N MET A 56 6.13 -10.46 -22.85
CA MET A 56 6.57 -9.42 -23.76
C MET A 56 7.39 -10.00 -24.90
N PHE A 57 7.12 -9.54 -26.10
CA PHE A 57 7.91 -9.77 -27.30
C PHE A 57 8.49 -8.45 -27.80
N ASP A 58 9.70 -8.53 -28.34
CA ASP A 58 10.43 -7.42 -28.93
C ASP A 58 10.88 -7.80 -30.35
N TRP A 59 10.72 -6.90 -31.26
CA TRP A 59 11.21 -7.00 -32.64
C TRP A 59 12.08 -5.79 -32.90
N ASP A 60 13.38 -5.99 -32.81
CA ASP A 60 14.35 -4.93 -33.10
C ASP A 60 14.56 -4.76 -34.61
N ASP A 61 14.84 -3.54 -35.04
CA ASP A 61 15.26 -3.16 -36.39
C ASP A 61 14.37 -3.68 -37.56
N VAL A 62 13.04 -3.68 -37.32
CA VAL A 62 12.07 -4.13 -38.32
C VAL A 62 11.90 -3.16 -39.50
N GLY A 63 12.46 -1.95 -39.44
CA GLY A 63 12.53 -0.99 -40.55
C GLY A 63 11.18 -0.75 -41.24
N PRO A 64 11.11 -0.94 -42.59
CA PRO A 64 9.88 -0.71 -43.37
C PRO A 64 8.72 -1.66 -42.98
N ALA A 65 9.00 -2.83 -42.43
CA ALA A 65 7.97 -3.79 -42.03
C ALA A 65 7.22 -3.38 -40.73
N ARG A 66 7.65 -2.34 -40.03
CA ARG A 66 7.09 -1.88 -38.75
C ARG A 66 5.58 -1.67 -38.79
N THR A 67 5.08 -0.90 -39.76
CA THR A 67 3.64 -0.61 -39.86
C THR A 67 2.84 -1.87 -40.09
N GLN A 68 3.29 -2.74 -40.99
CA GLN A 68 2.63 -3.99 -41.27
C GLN A 68 2.66 -4.94 -40.06
N LEU A 69 3.75 -4.95 -39.30
CA LEU A 69 3.87 -5.71 -38.04
C LEU A 69 2.86 -5.22 -37.00
N LEU A 70 2.76 -3.90 -36.78
CA LEU A 70 1.78 -3.30 -35.86
C LEU A 70 0.35 -3.64 -36.27
N GLU A 71 0.02 -3.60 -37.55
CA GLU A 71 -1.32 -4.00 -38.03
C GLU A 71 -1.63 -5.47 -37.75
N ARG A 72 -0.68 -6.38 -37.98
CA ARG A 72 -0.84 -7.81 -37.68
C ARG A 72 -1.01 -8.07 -36.17
N LEU A 73 -0.29 -7.32 -35.32
CA LEU A 73 -0.40 -7.39 -33.87
C LEU A 73 -1.77 -6.87 -33.41
N ARG A 74 -2.29 -5.80 -33.96
CA ARG A 74 -3.63 -5.25 -33.68
C ARG A 74 -4.75 -6.23 -34.02
N LEU A 75 -4.56 -7.05 -35.05
CA LEU A 75 -5.51 -8.10 -35.45
C LEU A 75 -5.37 -9.40 -34.65
N THR A 76 -4.49 -9.43 -33.67
CA THR A 76 -4.21 -10.61 -32.85
C THR A 76 -4.91 -10.49 -31.49
N ASP A 77 -5.92 -11.29 -31.25
CA ASP A 77 -6.88 -11.16 -30.13
C ASP A 77 -6.27 -11.38 -28.73
N CYS A 78 -5.10 -12.02 -28.62
CA CYS A 78 -4.37 -12.18 -27.35
C CYS A 78 -3.37 -11.03 -27.06
N VAL A 79 -3.16 -10.07 -27.97
CA VAL A 79 -2.30 -8.92 -27.76
C VAL A 79 -2.99 -7.88 -26.89
N VAL A 80 -2.36 -7.56 -25.75
CA VAL A 80 -2.82 -6.56 -24.78
C VAL A 80 -2.33 -5.16 -25.16
N LEU A 81 -1.03 -5.09 -25.50
CA LEU A 81 -0.34 -3.84 -25.86
C LEU A 81 0.53 -4.08 -27.10
N ALA A 82 0.60 -3.11 -28.01
CA ALA A 82 1.61 -3.06 -29.06
C ALA A 82 2.00 -1.60 -29.35
N TRP A 83 3.30 -1.33 -29.47
CA TRP A 83 3.83 0.02 -29.69
C TRP A 83 5.21 0.01 -30.34
N THR A 84 5.56 1.15 -30.90
CA THR A 84 6.89 1.40 -31.46
C THR A 84 7.93 1.57 -30.34
N SER A 85 9.08 0.89 -30.44
CA SER A 85 10.19 1.00 -29.49
C SER A 85 10.75 2.43 -29.41
N ILE A 86 11.55 2.71 -28.38
CA ILE A 86 12.15 4.04 -28.17
C ILE A 86 13.00 4.49 -29.35
N SER A 87 13.70 3.56 -30.03
CA SER A 87 14.51 3.87 -31.22
C SER A 87 13.68 4.29 -32.43
N GLY A 88 12.39 3.99 -32.43
CA GLY A 88 11.53 4.20 -33.60
C GLY A 88 11.67 3.13 -34.68
N GLN A 89 12.62 2.20 -34.56
CA GLN A 89 12.93 1.17 -35.56
C GLN A 89 12.35 -0.20 -35.22
N GLY A 90 12.05 -0.46 -33.95
CA GLY A 90 11.51 -1.74 -33.47
C GLY A 90 10.04 -1.62 -33.02
N VAL A 91 9.45 -2.76 -32.73
CA VAL A 91 8.09 -2.90 -32.20
C VAL A 91 8.11 -3.78 -30.96
N LYS A 92 7.32 -3.43 -29.96
CA LYS A 92 7.09 -4.25 -28.76
C LYS A 92 5.63 -4.63 -28.65
N ALA A 93 5.38 -5.85 -28.17
CA ALA A 93 4.02 -6.29 -27.84
C ALA A 93 4.00 -7.06 -26.55
N VAL A 94 2.88 -6.98 -25.85
CA VAL A 94 2.58 -7.74 -24.65
C VAL A 94 1.34 -8.57 -24.89
N ILE A 95 1.41 -9.85 -24.57
CA ILE A 95 0.29 -10.78 -24.67
C ILE A 95 -0.07 -11.37 -23.29
N ARG A 96 -1.28 -11.87 -23.19
CA ARG A 96 -1.78 -12.54 -21.98
C ARG A 96 -1.58 -14.04 -22.09
N VAL A 97 -0.88 -14.65 -21.10
CA VAL A 97 -0.57 -16.08 -21.06
C VAL A 97 -0.92 -16.69 -19.70
N ASP A 98 -1.36 -17.96 -19.73
CA ASP A 98 -1.61 -18.75 -18.52
C ASP A 98 -0.37 -19.56 -18.17
N VAL A 99 0.41 -19.06 -17.18
CA VAL A 99 1.64 -19.69 -16.69
C VAL A 99 1.70 -19.55 -15.17
N THR A 100 2.12 -20.60 -14.49
CA THR A 100 2.10 -20.68 -13.02
C THR A 100 3.48 -20.55 -12.38
N ASN A 101 4.55 -20.88 -13.12
CA ASN A 101 5.94 -20.84 -12.67
C ASN A 101 6.88 -20.47 -13.81
N THR A 102 8.15 -20.24 -13.49
CA THR A 102 9.18 -19.79 -14.44
C THR A 102 9.46 -20.82 -15.52
N GLU A 103 9.44 -22.11 -15.20
CA GLU A 103 9.64 -23.19 -16.17
C GLU A 103 8.52 -23.16 -17.24
N GLU A 104 7.27 -23.06 -16.79
CA GLU A 104 6.12 -22.90 -17.73
C GLU A 104 6.23 -21.61 -18.55
N TYR A 105 6.69 -20.51 -17.94
CA TYR A 105 6.89 -19.26 -18.67
C TYR A 105 7.90 -19.42 -19.81
N LEU A 106 9.04 -20.06 -19.55
CA LEU A 106 10.07 -20.29 -20.56
C LEU A 106 9.61 -21.24 -21.68
N ARG A 107 8.82 -22.27 -21.35
CA ARG A 107 8.18 -23.14 -22.34
C ARG A 107 7.18 -22.39 -23.20
N ALA A 108 6.29 -21.65 -22.55
CA ALA A 108 5.30 -20.82 -23.23
C ALA A 108 5.96 -19.78 -24.14
N TYR A 109 7.08 -19.15 -23.68
CA TYR A 109 7.79 -18.17 -24.49
C TYR A 109 8.28 -18.76 -25.82
N ARG A 110 8.90 -19.95 -25.80
CA ARG A 110 9.35 -20.64 -27.02
C ARG A 110 8.20 -20.98 -27.97
N VAL A 111 7.14 -21.54 -27.43
CA VAL A 111 5.97 -21.97 -28.22
C VAL A 111 5.27 -20.77 -28.84
N VAL A 112 4.99 -19.73 -28.03
CA VAL A 112 4.30 -18.52 -28.47
C VAL A 112 5.21 -17.68 -29.35
N GLY A 113 6.51 -17.61 -29.08
CA GLY A 113 7.50 -16.93 -29.93
C GLY A 113 7.46 -17.46 -31.36
N ARG A 114 7.55 -18.79 -31.56
CA ARG A 114 7.41 -19.42 -32.88
C ARG A 114 6.07 -19.07 -33.54
N TRP A 115 4.99 -19.13 -32.80
CA TRP A 115 3.68 -18.80 -33.32
C TRP A 115 3.60 -17.33 -33.72
N MET A 116 4.18 -16.43 -32.95
CA MET A 116 4.27 -15.00 -33.26
C MET A 116 5.11 -14.74 -34.50
N GLU A 117 6.26 -15.41 -34.64
CA GLU A 117 7.13 -15.32 -35.82
C GLU A 117 6.40 -15.77 -37.10
N GLN A 118 5.68 -16.90 -37.05
CA GLN A 118 4.87 -17.38 -38.14
C GLN A 118 3.76 -16.40 -38.52
N ARG A 119 3.12 -15.77 -37.53
CA ARG A 119 2.00 -14.85 -37.75
C ARG A 119 2.48 -13.50 -38.24
N THR A 120 3.60 -13.02 -37.74
CA THR A 120 4.15 -11.70 -38.06
C THR A 120 5.11 -11.69 -39.24
N GLY A 121 5.75 -12.83 -39.51
CA GLY A 121 6.83 -12.95 -40.49
C GLY A 121 8.16 -12.31 -40.02
N CYS A 122 8.25 -11.91 -38.75
CA CYS A 122 9.42 -11.26 -38.16
C CYS A 122 9.93 -12.07 -36.95
N ARG A 123 11.25 -12.19 -36.80
CA ARG A 123 11.86 -12.91 -35.66
C ARG A 123 11.72 -12.09 -34.37
N VAL A 124 11.43 -12.77 -33.24
CA VAL A 124 11.38 -12.18 -31.91
C VAL A 124 12.76 -12.15 -31.26
N ASP A 125 13.03 -11.14 -30.42
CA ASP A 125 14.26 -11.12 -29.60
C ASP A 125 14.17 -12.15 -28.47
N GLU A 126 15.03 -13.17 -28.50
CA GLU A 126 15.10 -14.21 -27.49
C GLU A 126 15.51 -13.70 -26.09
N ALA A 127 16.15 -12.53 -25.99
CA ALA A 127 16.51 -11.93 -24.71
C ALA A 127 15.28 -11.60 -23.84
N CYS A 128 14.11 -11.43 -24.46
CA CYS A 128 12.85 -11.18 -23.74
C CYS A 128 12.25 -12.41 -23.06
N ARG A 129 12.83 -13.60 -23.24
CA ARG A 129 12.45 -14.82 -22.47
C ARG A 129 12.73 -14.72 -20.98
N ASN A 130 13.60 -13.80 -20.56
CA ASN A 130 13.93 -13.60 -19.15
C ASN A 130 12.78 -12.85 -18.44
N VAL A 131 12.19 -13.45 -17.41
CA VAL A 131 11.09 -12.87 -16.62
C VAL A 131 11.45 -11.53 -15.97
N GLY A 132 12.74 -11.31 -15.66
CA GLY A 132 13.28 -10.07 -15.07
C GLY A 132 13.65 -9.00 -16.12
N ARG A 133 13.34 -9.21 -17.41
CA ARG A 133 13.66 -8.25 -18.48
C ARG A 133 12.93 -6.94 -18.28
N LEU A 134 13.68 -5.84 -18.25
CA LEU A 134 13.13 -4.48 -18.20
C LEU A 134 12.64 -4.05 -19.58
N CYS A 135 11.46 -3.47 -19.58
CA CYS A 135 10.89 -2.76 -20.72
C CYS A 135 10.83 -1.27 -20.40
N SER A 136 11.63 -0.46 -21.08
CA SER A 136 11.57 1.00 -20.98
C SER A 136 10.31 1.53 -21.67
N ALA A 137 9.64 2.48 -21.04
CA ALA A 137 8.52 3.18 -21.64
C ALA A 137 9.01 4.01 -22.86
N ALA A 138 8.20 4.03 -23.90
CA ALA A 138 8.38 4.91 -25.05
C ALA A 138 7.05 5.60 -25.37
N HIS A 139 7.11 6.81 -25.89
CA HIS A 139 5.92 7.49 -26.39
C HIS A 139 5.63 7.04 -27.83
N ASP A 140 4.41 6.57 -28.02
CA ASP A 140 3.87 6.23 -29.34
C ASP A 140 2.44 6.76 -29.43
N GLU A 141 2.18 7.61 -30.44
CA GLU A 141 0.84 8.17 -30.68
C GLU A 141 -0.13 7.09 -31.18
N GLU A 142 0.40 6.01 -31.75
CA GLU A 142 -0.34 4.88 -32.28
C GLU A 142 -0.37 3.68 -31.31
N LEU A 143 -0.07 3.87 -30.03
CA LEU A 143 -0.11 2.82 -29.01
C LEU A 143 -1.44 2.05 -29.07
N TYR A 144 -1.34 0.75 -29.37
CA TYR A 144 -2.48 -0.13 -29.31
C TYR A 144 -2.70 -0.69 -27.90
N VAL A 145 -3.93 -0.61 -27.41
CA VAL A 145 -4.33 -1.15 -26.10
C VAL A 145 -5.61 -1.96 -26.25
N ASN A 146 -5.59 -3.22 -25.81
CA ASN A 146 -6.76 -4.09 -25.80
C ASN A 146 -7.00 -4.67 -24.40
N TYR A 147 -7.89 -4.05 -23.64
CA TYR A 147 -8.27 -4.53 -22.30
C TYR A 147 -9.05 -5.87 -22.32
N GLY A 148 -9.69 -6.18 -23.46
CA GLY A 148 -10.42 -7.41 -23.68
C GLY A 148 -9.57 -8.55 -24.27
N ALA A 149 -8.23 -8.42 -24.32
CA ALA A 149 -7.35 -9.42 -24.90
C ALA A 149 -7.57 -10.80 -24.26
N ARG A 150 -7.73 -11.81 -25.13
CA ARG A 150 -7.94 -13.19 -24.71
C ARG A 150 -6.66 -13.81 -24.14
N MET A 151 -6.83 -14.77 -23.26
CA MET A 151 -5.71 -15.61 -22.78
C MET A 151 -5.21 -16.48 -23.93
N MET A 152 -3.88 -16.45 -24.16
CA MET A 152 -3.24 -17.29 -25.19
C MET A 152 -3.23 -18.75 -24.78
N ALA A 153 -3.88 -19.61 -25.54
CA ALA A 153 -3.94 -21.05 -25.30
C ALA A 153 -2.66 -21.77 -25.81
N TRP A 154 -1.50 -21.40 -25.27
CA TRP A 154 -0.20 -21.84 -25.75
C TRP A 154 0.03 -23.35 -25.66
N ARG A 155 -0.58 -24.03 -24.66
CA ARG A 155 -0.47 -25.50 -24.50
C ARG A 155 -1.01 -26.27 -25.69
N GLY A 156 -2.00 -25.72 -26.40
CA GLY A 156 -2.53 -26.30 -27.64
C GLY A 156 -1.60 -26.15 -28.86
N LEU A 157 -0.59 -25.31 -28.77
CA LEU A 157 0.40 -25.08 -29.83
C LEU A 157 1.71 -25.83 -29.58
N GLU A 158 1.86 -26.52 -28.46
CA GLU A 158 3.03 -27.34 -28.13
C GLU A 158 3.18 -28.52 -29.09
N THR A 159 4.36 -28.66 -29.65
CA THR A 159 4.72 -29.84 -30.46
C THR A 159 5.23 -30.97 -29.57
N ASP A 160 5.30 -32.19 -30.12
CA ASP A 160 5.89 -33.31 -29.41
C ASP A 160 7.38 -33.12 -29.13
N GLU A 161 8.05 -32.31 -29.93
CA GLU A 161 9.45 -31.93 -29.73
C GLU A 161 9.62 -31.01 -28.50
N ASP A 162 8.73 -30.02 -28.32
CA ASP A 162 8.70 -29.17 -27.13
C ASP A 162 8.52 -29.97 -25.84
N ARG A 163 7.63 -30.96 -25.89
CA ARG A 163 7.34 -31.85 -24.76
C ARG A 163 8.54 -32.75 -24.43
N ARG A 164 9.20 -33.29 -25.46
CA ARG A 164 10.42 -34.14 -25.28
C ARG A 164 11.57 -33.32 -24.72
N GLU A 165 11.78 -32.11 -25.19
CA GLU A 165 12.81 -31.22 -24.68
C GLU A 165 12.59 -30.85 -23.23
N ALA A 166 11.34 -30.49 -22.85
CA ALA A 166 10.97 -30.22 -21.46
C ALA A 166 11.18 -31.45 -20.56
N ALA A 167 10.85 -32.67 -21.06
CA ALA A 167 11.09 -33.89 -20.32
C ALA A 167 12.59 -34.20 -20.13
N ARG A 168 13.41 -33.92 -21.14
CA ARG A 168 14.88 -34.07 -21.05
C ARG A 168 15.48 -33.08 -20.04
N THR A 169 15.00 -31.87 -19.99
CA THR A 169 15.47 -30.85 -19.01
C THR A 169 15.13 -31.26 -17.59
N ARG A 170 13.90 -31.75 -17.34
CA ARG A 170 13.49 -32.25 -16.02
C ARG A 170 14.27 -33.51 -15.61
N GLN A 171 14.59 -34.36 -16.54
CA GLN A 171 15.36 -35.59 -16.26
C GLN A 171 16.81 -35.26 -15.92
N ARG A 172 17.42 -34.26 -16.58
CA ARG A 172 18.76 -33.77 -16.25
C ARG A 172 18.80 -33.09 -14.86
N GLU A 173 17.78 -32.35 -14.48
CA GLU A 173 17.64 -31.76 -13.14
C GLU A 173 17.41 -32.82 -12.05
N ALA A 174 16.68 -33.91 -12.36
CA ALA A 174 16.40 -34.99 -11.43
C ALA A 174 17.60 -35.95 -11.24
N ASP A 175 18.41 -36.15 -12.28
CA ASP A 175 19.57 -37.06 -12.24
C ASP A 175 20.82 -36.43 -11.57
N GLY A 176 20.72 -35.13 -11.12
CA GLY A 176 21.84 -34.48 -10.40
C GLY A 176 23.14 -34.38 -11.17
N THR A 177 23.11 -34.60 -12.48
CA THR A 177 24.28 -34.50 -13.35
C THR A 177 24.36 -33.11 -13.96
N ASP A 178 24.57 -32.11 -13.12
CA ASP A 178 25.24 -30.87 -13.54
C ASP A 178 26.72 -31.12 -13.71
N ALA A 179 27.05 -31.94 -14.67
CA ALA A 179 28.36 -31.89 -15.33
C ALA A 179 28.21 -30.82 -16.43
N ALA A 180 28.45 -29.58 -16.07
CA ALA A 180 28.74 -28.53 -17.04
C ALA A 180 29.90 -29.02 -17.93
N PRO A 181 29.84 -28.76 -19.25
CA PRO A 181 31.01 -29.06 -20.10
C PRO A 181 32.18 -28.27 -19.53
N GLN A 182 33.26 -29.00 -19.20
CA GLN A 182 34.53 -28.40 -18.81
C GLN A 182 35.04 -27.58 -20.02
N GLY A 183 34.84 -26.24 -19.97
CA GLY A 183 35.29 -25.32 -21.01
C GLY A 183 34.70 -23.93 -21.00
N GLU A 184 33.54 -23.71 -20.38
CA GLU A 184 32.83 -22.40 -20.48
C GLU A 184 33.07 -21.43 -19.30
N GLY A 185 33.58 -21.87 -18.16
CA GLY A 185 33.81 -21.02 -17.00
C GLY A 185 34.85 -19.91 -17.23
N SER A 186 35.94 -20.23 -17.94
CA SER A 186 37.01 -19.27 -18.24
C SER A 186 36.55 -18.15 -19.21
N GLY A 187 35.70 -18.46 -20.17
CA GLY A 187 35.18 -17.48 -21.11
C GLY A 187 34.21 -16.47 -20.45
N MET A 188 33.41 -16.89 -19.47
CA MET A 188 32.52 -16.03 -18.75
C MET A 188 33.25 -15.05 -17.82
N LEU A 189 34.28 -15.52 -17.12
CA LEU A 189 35.10 -14.69 -16.23
C LEU A 189 35.96 -13.70 -17.03
N GLN A 190 36.48 -14.12 -18.17
CA GLN A 190 37.20 -13.26 -19.10
C GLN A 190 36.27 -12.18 -19.65
N GLY A 191 35.05 -12.52 -20.08
CA GLY A 191 34.06 -11.56 -20.55
C GLY A 191 33.62 -10.58 -19.47
N LEU A 192 33.55 -11.01 -18.20
CA LEU A 192 33.26 -10.13 -17.05
C LEU A 192 34.42 -9.13 -16.85
N LEU A 193 35.67 -9.58 -16.92
CA LEU A 193 36.84 -8.73 -16.75
C LEU A 193 36.94 -7.70 -17.90
N ASP A 194 36.81 -8.15 -19.14
CA ASP A 194 36.90 -7.32 -20.33
C ASP A 194 35.78 -6.24 -20.34
N TYR A 195 34.55 -6.65 -20.05
CA TYR A 195 33.42 -5.73 -19.92
C TYR A 195 33.66 -4.70 -18.81
N PHE A 196 34.21 -5.14 -17.67
CA PHE A 196 34.47 -4.24 -16.53
C PHE A 196 35.52 -3.19 -16.88
N VAL A 197 36.62 -3.61 -17.51
CA VAL A 197 37.72 -2.74 -17.96
C VAL A 197 37.22 -1.75 -19.04
N GLN A 198 36.44 -2.22 -20.00
CA GLN A 198 35.88 -1.40 -21.06
C GLN A 198 34.96 -0.33 -20.52
N GLN A 199 34.12 -0.65 -19.52
CA GLN A 199 33.13 0.26 -18.94
C GLN A 199 33.72 1.30 -17.97
N ASN A 200 34.82 1.00 -17.29
CA ASN A 200 35.35 1.87 -16.23
C ASN A 200 36.71 2.49 -16.59
N GLY A 201 37.36 2.06 -17.66
CA GLY A 201 38.76 2.35 -17.92
C GLY A 201 39.69 1.66 -16.91
N PHE A 202 41.00 1.68 -17.12
CA PHE A 202 41.97 1.19 -16.15
C PHE A 202 43.23 2.08 -16.13
N GLU A 203 43.02 3.38 -15.85
CA GLU A 203 44.06 4.41 -15.92
C GLU A 203 44.87 4.52 -14.62
N LYS A 204 46.14 4.97 -14.72
CA LYS A 204 47.00 5.22 -13.56
C LYS A 204 46.37 6.27 -12.60
N GLY A 205 46.32 5.92 -11.31
CA GLY A 205 45.75 6.77 -10.26
C GLY A 205 44.45 6.27 -9.65
N HIS A 206 43.65 5.45 -10.37
CA HIS A 206 42.36 4.91 -9.85
C HIS A 206 42.30 3.37 -9.86
N ARG A 207 43.42 2.69 -10.24
CA ARG A 207 43.45 1.24 -10.43
C ARG A 207 43.08 0.42 -9.20
N HIS A 208 43.55 0.82 -8.03
CA HIS A 208 43.25 0.12 -6.77
C HIS A 208 41.73 0.20 -6.44
N GLU A 209 41.11 1.39 -6.62
CA GLU A 209 39.67 1.57 -6.41
C GLU A 209 38.84 0.75 -7.40
N LEU A 210 39.29 0.65 -8.66
CA LEU A 210 38.65 -0.16 -9.67
C LEU A 210 38.73 -1.66 -9.37
N LEU A 211 39.84 -2.15 -8.85
CA LEU A 211 39.98 -3.55 -8.42
C LEU A 211 39.09 -3.87 -7.22
N LEU A 212 38.96 -2.99 -6.25
CA LEU A 212 37.97 -3.11 -5.16
C LEU A 212 36.52 -3.13 -5.72
N LYS A 213 36.26 -2.32 -6.72
CA LYS A 213 34.92 -2.28 -7.37
C LYS A 213 34.64 -3.57 -8.17
N LEU A 214 35.68 -4.14 -8.87
CA LEU A 214 35.57 -5.42 -9.54
C LEU A 214 35.27 -6.54 -8.54
N GLY A 215 35.98 -6.58 -7.40
CA GLY A 215 35.73 -7.54 -6.33
C GLY A 215 34.30 -7.46 -5.78
N ARG A 216 33.78 -6.26 -5.57
CA ARG A 216 32.36 -6.04 -5.17
C ARG A 216 31.38 -6.51 -6.26
N THR A 217 31.71 -6.27 -7.53
CA THR A 217 30.91 -6.75 -8.67
C THR A 217 30.89 -8.27 -8.74
N ALA A 218 32.04 -8.93 -8.54
CA ALA A 218 32.14 -10.39 -8.46
C ALA A 218 31.25 -10.96 -7.33
N ARG A 219 31.21 -10.29 -6.17
CA ARG A 219 30.33 -10.66 -5.07
C ARG A 219 28.85 -10.46 -5.39
N CYS A 220 28.49 -9.33 -6.00
CA CYS A 220 27.11 -9.06 -6.43
C CYS A 220 26.62 -10.07 -7.48
N LYS A 221 27.54 -10.67 -8.24
CA LYS A 221 27.25 -11.76 -9.19
C LYS A 221 27.30 -13.15 -8.56
N ASN A 222 27.48 -13.23 -7.23
CA ASN A 222 27.57 -14.47 -6.45
C ASN A 222 28.63 -15.45 -6.97
N LEU A 223 29.76 -14.98 -7.42
CA LEU A 223 30.86 -15.85 -7.78
C LEU A 223 31.30 -16.70 -6.55
N SER A 224 31.54 -17.98 -6.76
CA SER A 224 32.11 -18.86 -5.74
C SER A 224 33.57 -18.48 -5.39
N ALA A 225 34.08 -18.96 -4.28
CA ALA A 225 35.48 -18.72 -3.90
C ALA A 225 36.45 -19.17 -4.99
N LYS A 226 36.15 -20.28 -5.70
CA LYS A 226 36.97 -20.79 -6.82
C LYS A 226 36.93 -19.86 -8.03
N GLU A 227 35.75 -19.41 -8.43
CA GLU A 227 35.57 -18.45 -9.54
C GLU A 227 36.19 -17.08 -9.23
N LEU A 228 36.16 -16.65 -7.97
CA LEU A 228 36.85 -15.44 -7.53
C LEU A 228 38.39 -15.57 -7.71
N GLU A 229 38.93 -16.70 -7.34
CA GLU A 229 40.38 -16.94 -7.52
C GLU A 229 40.77 -17.00 -9.02
N GLU A 230 39.96 -17.66 -9.84
CA GLU A 230 40.13 -17.66 -11.29
C GLU A 230 40.02 -16.25 -11.89
N LEU A 231 39.09 -15.45 -11.46
CA LEU A 231 38.94 -14.04 -11.87
C LEU A 231 40.15 -13.21 -11.40
N ALA A 232 40.65 -13.46 -10.19
CA ALA A 232 41.82 -12.78 -9.65
C ALA A 232 43.10 -13.13 -10.42
N GLU A 233 43.25 -14.39 -10.86
CA GLU A 233 44.37 -14.84 -11.71
C GLU A 233 44.26 -14.22 -13.12
N LEU A 234 43.10 -14.20 -13.74
CA LEU A 234 42.85 -13.54 -15.03
C LEU A 234 43.15 -12.05 -14.96
N ALA A 235 42.67 -11.36 -13.93
CA ALA A 235 42.92 -9.94 -13.72
C ALA A 235 44.43 -9.66 -13.49
N ALA A 236 45.11 -10.51 -12.69
CA ALA A 236 46.55 -10.39 -12.49
C ALA A 236 47.35 -10.59 -13.78
N LYS A 237 46.95 -11.56 -14.61
CA LYS A 237 47.59 -11.82 -15.90
C LYS A 237 47.38 -10.70 -16.92
N GLN A 238 46.22 -10.07 -16.93
CA GLN A 238 45.84 -9.09 -17.94
C GLN A 238 46.18 -7.64 -17.57
N LEU A 239 46.19 -7.29 -16.26
CA LEU A 239 46.24 -5.91 -15.77
C LEU A 239 47.56 -5.59 -15.03
N ALA A 240 48.40 -6.55 -14.73
CA ALA A 240 49.69 -6.30 -14.06
C ALA A 240 50.65 -5.58 -15.01
N ASP A 241 51.34 -4.58 -14.46
CA ASP A 241 52.43 -3.87 -15.16
C ASP A 241 53.54 -3.47 -14.17
N ALA A 242 54.56 -2.73 -14.61
CA ALA A 242 55.70 -2.29 -13.78
C ALA A 242 55.26 -1.39 -12.57
N SER A 243 54.04 -0.87 -12.55
CA SER A 243 53.53 0.01 -11.49
C SER A 243 52.42 -0.62 -10.67
N LEU A 244 51.97 -1.85 -10.97
CA LEU A 244 50.91 -2.58 -10.28
C LEU A 244 51.21 -4.08 -10.37
N ASP A 245 51.65 -4.68 -9.26
CA ASP A 245 52.04 -6.08 -9.25
C ASP A 245 50.85 -7.04 -9.14
N ALA A 246 51.02 -8.26 -9.60
CA ALA A 246 50.00 -9.30 -9.61
C ALA A 246 49.46 -9.63 -8.19
N GLY A 247 50.31 -9.53 -7.15
CA GLY A 247 49.91 -9.75 -5.77
C GLY A 247 48.96 -8.66 -5.25
N GLU A 248 49.22 -7.41 -5.61
CA GLU A 248 48.38 -6.27 -5.28
C GLU A 248 47.01 -6.35 -5.97
N ILE A 249 46.97 -6.78 -7.23
CA ILE A 249 45.74 -7.02 -7.97
C ILE A 249 44.86 -8.05 -7.27
N ARG A 250 45.44 -9.24 -6.95
CA ARG A 250 44.72 -10.32 -6.25
C ARG A 250 44.22 -9.87 -4.87
N SER A 251 45.07 -9.19 -4.10
CA SER A 251 44.68 -8.73 -2.76
C SER A 251 43.57 -7.69 -2.78
N SER A 252 43.63 -6.72 -3.69
CA SER A 252 42.62 -5.67 -3.86
C SER A 252 41.27 -6.25 -4.32
N LEU A 253 41.29 -7.22 -5.24
CA LEU A 253 40.11 -7.88 -5.72
C LEU A 253 39.42 -8.71 -4.61
N ARG A 254 40.19 -9.48 -3.83
CA ARG A 254 39.70 -10.21 -2.65
C ARG A 254 39.18 -9.27 -1.57
N ALA A 255 39.84 -8.15 -1.29
CA ALA A 255 39.40 -7.15 -0.34
C ALA A 255 38.06 -6.53 -0.78
N GLY A 256 37.92 -6.23 -2.06
CA GLY A 256 36.65 -5.77 -2.64
C GLY A 256 35.52 -6.79 -2.50
N TYR A 257 35.80 -8.06 -2.72
CA TYR A 257 34.83 -9.14 -2.55
C TYR A 257 34.42 -9.35 -1.08
N GLN A 258 35.36 -9.20 -0.13
CA GLN A 258 35.09 -9.30 1.30
C GLN A 258 34.47 -8.04 1.90
N TYR A 259 34.47 -6.94 1.19
CA TYR A 259 33.93 -5.68 1.67
C TYR A 259 32.43 -5.79 1.97
N ILE A 260 32.09 -5.77 3.25
CA ILE A 260 30.71 -5.74 3.75
C ILE A 260 30.32 -4.28 3.93
N SER A 261 29.49 -3.76 3.03
CA SER A 261 28.80 -2.51 3.30
C SER A 261 27.93 -2.70 4.55
N ARG A 262 27.93 -1.74 5.49
CA ARG A 262 27.07 -1.79 6.69
C ARG A 262 25.56 -1.89 6.38
N LYS A 263 25.19 -1.96 5.10
CA LYS A 263 23.82 -2.10 4.59
C LYS A 263 23.46 -3.49 4.04
N THR A 264 24.35 -4.48 4.14
CA THR A 264 24.06 -5.84 3.65
C THR A 264 24.14 -6.83 4.81
N PRO A 265 23.08 -7.62 5.09
CA PRO A 265 23.15 -8.65 6.13
C PRO A 265 24.16 -9.74 5.76
N PRO A 266 24.80 -10.38 6.74
CA PRO A 266 25.75 -11.48 6.48
C PRO A 266 25.00 -12.67 5.85
N PRO A 267 25.68 -13.44 4.97
CA PRO A 267 25.10 -14.66 4.44
C PRO A 267 24.78 -15.63 5.57
N ALA A 268 23.63 -16.31 5.46
CA ALA A 268 23.20 -17.33 6.41
C ALA A 268 24.28 -18.41 6.52
N ALA A 269 24.66 -18.76 7.75
CA ALA A 269 25.58 -19.86 8.02
C ALA A 269 24.99 -21.16 7.48
N GLU A 270 25.83 -21.96 6.82
CA GLU A 270 25.46 -23.30 6.34
C GLU A 270 24.89 -24.14 7.50
N PRO A 271 23.83 -24.90 7.28
CA PRO A 271 23.27 -25.76 8.31
C PRO A 271 24.25 -26.94 8.55
N VAL A 272 24.73 -27.03 9.78
CA VAL A 272 25.45 -28.20 10.28
C VAL A 272 24.48 -29.38 10.28
N ALA A 273 24.80 -30.42 9.53
CA ALA A 273 24.01 -31.65 9.44
C ALA A 273 23.88 -32.32 10.81
N PRO A 274 22.68 -32.71 11.25
CA PRO A 274 22.53 -33.47 12.47
C PRO A 274 22.99 -34.92 12.27
N LYS A 275 23.81 -35.41 13.21
CA LYS A 275 24.23 -36.80 13.26
C LYS A 275 23.02 -37.73 13.41
N ALA A 276 22.98 -38.72 12.53
CA ALA A 276 21.99 -39.80 12.53
C ALA A 276 21.94 -40.55 13.87
N GLN A 277 20.80 -40.58 14.51
CA GLN A 277 20.45 -41.60 15.50
C GLN A 277 19.46 -42.58 14.89
N ARG A 278 19.75 -43.85 15.09
CA ARG A 278 19.07 -45.01 14.55
C ARG A 278 17.62 -45.11 15.06
N SER A 279 16.75 -45.46 14.15
CA SER A 279 15.36 -45.88 14.39
C SER A 279 15.28 -47.25 15.07
N PRO A 280 14.22 -47.54 15.77
CA PRO A 280 13.64 -48.88 15.74
C PRO A 280 12.33 -48.87 14.91
N SER A 281 12.20 -49.89 14.14
CA SER A 281 11.08 -50.28 13.30
C SER A 281 9.81 -50.55 14.07
N GLY A 282 8.68 -50.14 13.51
CA GLY A 282 7.35 -50.58 13.93
C GLY A 282 6.27 -49.81 13.17
N ALA A 283 5.78 -50.38 12.09
CA ALA A 283 4.53 -49.94 11.46
C ALA A 283 3.35 -50.26 12.35
N PRO A 284 2.31 -49.44 12.37
CA PRO A 284 1.01 -49.92 12.02
C PRO A 284 0.28 -49.09 10.97
N THR A 285 -0.45 -49.80 10.19
CA THR A 285 -1.40 -49.44 9.17
C THR A 285 -2.61 -48.72 9.73
N GLY A 286 -3.10 -47.72 8.98
CA GLY A 286 -4.50 -47.25 9.06
C GLY A 286 -4.65 -46.00 9.93
N GLY A 287 -4.57 -44.84 9.34
CA GLY A 287 -4.94 -43.56 9.92
C GLY A 287 -6.04 -42.90 9.09
N ASP A 288 -7.10 -42.62 9.75
CA ASP A 288 -8.40 -42.09 9.36
C ASP A 288 -8.25 -40.63 8.82
N ASP A 289 -8.86 -40.34 7.69
CA ASP A 289 -8.85 -39.03 7.00
C ASP A 289 -9.59 -37.89 7.76
N ARG A 290 -9.89 -38.09 9.05
CA ARG A 290 -10.62 -37.11 9.88
C ARG A 290 -9.76 -36.13 10.66
N ASP A 291 -8.43 -36.32 10.73
CA ASP A 291 -7.56 -35.49 11.58
C ASP A 291 -7.06 -34.17 10.93
N VAL A 292 -7.23 -34.01 9.61
CA VAL A 292 -6.78 -32.81 8.90
C VAL A 292 -7.77 -31.63 9.02
N GLU A 293 -9.06 -31.93 9.24
CA GLU A 293 -10.11 -30.91 9.36
C GLU A 293 -10.13 -30.20 10.73
N LEU A 294 -9.70 -30.89 11.79
CA LEU A 294 -9.65 -30.34 13.15
C LEU A 294 -8.53 -29.30 13.35
N ASP A 295 -7.40 -29.47 12.68
CA ASP A 295 -6.23 -28.59 12.86
C ASP A 295 -6.42 -27.21 12.22
N LEU A 296 -7.17 -27.12 11.12
CA LEU A 296 -7.49 -25.85 10.44
C LEU A 296 -8.48 -25.00 11.25
N SER A 297 -9.42 -25.62 11.96
CA SER A 297 -10.40 -24.89 12.78
C SER A 297 -9.78 -24.34 14.07
N GLU A 298 -8.95 -25.10 14.74
CA GLU A 298 -8.22 -24.64 15.94
C GLU A 298 -7.21 -23.53 15.61
N ASN A 299 -6.52 -23.65 14.48
CA ASN A 299 -5.58 -22.60 14.05
C ASN A 299 -6.31 -21.30 13.64
N ASN A 300 -7.48 -21.41 13.03
CA ASN A 300 -8.35 -20.27 12.74
C ASN A 300 -8.92 -19.62 14.01
N GLU A 301 -9.27 -20.39 15.05
CA GLU A 301 -9.71 -19.83 16.33
C GLU A 301 -8.57 -19.12 17.06
N ARG A 302 -7.35 -19.67 17.06
CA ARG A 302 -6.16 -19.01 17.62
C ARG A 302 -5.80 -17.73 16.89
N LEU A 303 -5.95 -17.67 15.57
CA LEU A 303 -5.74 -16.47 14.75
C LEU A 303 -6.84 -15.42 15.01
N ARG A 304 -8.07 -15.85 15.29
CA ARG A 304 -9.19 -14.97 15.69
C ARG A 304 -8.98 -14.31 17.04
N ALA A 305 -8.38 -15.05 17.98
CA ALA A 305 -8.08 -14.57 19.34
C ALA A 305 -6.86 -13.63 19.40
N ALA A 306 -6.11 -13.45 18.29
CA ALA A 306 -4.83 -12.74 18.31
C ALA A 306 -4.93 -11.23 18.05
N LEU A 307 -6.05 -10.72 17.49
CA LEU A 307 -6.28 -9.30 17.29
C LEU A 307 -7.35 -8.77 18.23
N PRO A 308 -7.17 -7.56 18.79
CA PRO A 308 -8.17 -6.95 19.64
C PRO A 308 -9.43 -6.58 18.85
N HIS A 309 -10.58 -6.69 19.52
CA HIS A 309 -11.90 -6.29 19.03
C HIS A 309 -12.56 -5.33 20.00
N PHE A 310 -13.54 -4.58 19.53
CA PHE A 310 -14.36 -3.75 20.42
C PHE A 310 -15.20 -4.62 21.35
N ASP A 311 -15.34 -4.15 22.59
CA ASP A 311 -16.20 -4.79 23.59
C ASP A 311 -17.67 -4.73 23.13
N ASP A 312 -18.41 -5.82 23.35
CA ASP A 312 -19.82 -5.91 22.99
C ASP A 312 -20.66 -4.82 23.68
N ALA A 313 -20.31 -4.42 24.89
CA ALA A 313 -21.00 -3.36 25.63
C ALA A 313 -20.98 -1.99 24.93
N ILE A 314 -20.01 -1.70 24.09
CA ILE A 314 -19.96 -0.45 23.30
C ILE A 314 -21.18 -0.35 22.39
N PHE A 315 -21.57 -1.46 21.75
CA PHE A 315 -22.62 -1.47 20.73
C PHE A 315 -24.02 -1.26 21.30
N ASP A 316 -24.23 -1.59 22.56
CA ASP A 316 -25.53 -1.41 23.24
C ASP A 316 -25.82 0.07 23.54
N THR A 317 -24.78 0.90 23.67
CA THR A 317 -24.87 2.30 24.05
C THR A 317 -24.75 3.28 22.90
N LEU A 318 -24.50 2.80 21.67
CA LEU A 318 -24.36 3.67 20.48
C LEU A 318 -25.66 4.43 20.15
N PRO A 319 -25.59 5.59 19.47
CA PRO A 319 -26.73 6.20 18.79
C PRO A 319 -27.46 5.21 17.88
N ARG A 320 -28.78 5.35 17.77
CA ARG A 320 -29.68 4.44 17.06
C ARG A 320 -29.23 4.14 15.62
N LEU A 321 -28.81 5.17 14.86
CA LEU A 321 -28.37 5.00 13.49
C LEU A 321 -27.14 4.08 13.39
N LEU A 322 -26.17 4.21 14.32
CA LEU A 322 -25.01 3.36 14.38
C LEU A 322 -25.38 1.93 14.77
N GLN A 323 -26.28 1.77 15.76
CA GLN A 323 -26.80 0.45 16.13
C GLN A 323 -27.49 -0.24 14.95
N GLN A 324 -28.28 0.49 14.16
CA GLN A 324 -28.90 -0.05 12.96
C GLN A 324 -27.85 -0.49 11.95
N GLY A 325 -26.84 0.34 11.67
CA GLY A 325 -25.81 0.02 10.69
C GLY A 325 -25.02 -1.25 11.04
N VAL A 326 -24.68 -1.46 12.30
CA VAL A 326 -23.88 -2.62 12.71
C VAL A 326 -24.67 -3.94 12.75
N LYS A 327 -26.00 -3.92 12.68
CA LYS A 327 -26.85 -5.12 12.68
C LYS A 327 -26.61 -6.06 11.52
N VAL A 328 -26.11 -5.55 10.38
CA VAL A 328 -25.83 -6.37 9.18
C VAL A 328 -24.54 -7.16 9.27
N ALA A 329 -23.71 -6.90 10.28
CA ALA A 329 -22.43 -7.54 10.45
C ALA A 329 -22.60 -9.02 10.82
N GLN A 330 -21.85 -9.89 10.16
CA GLN A 330 -21.91 -11.34 10.36
C GLN A 330 -20.97 -11.83 11.48
N ASP A 331 -19.96 -11.05 11.83
CA ASP A 331 -19.01 -11.34 12.90
C ASP A 331 -18.51 -10.06 13.57
N ARG A 332 -17.74 -10.21 14.67
CA ARG A 332 -17.20 -9.08 15.43
C ARG A 332 -16.30 -8.17 14.61
N ARG A 333 -15.47 -8.71 13.72
CA ARG A 333 -14.59 -7.91 12.84
C ARG A 333 -15.39 -7.04 11.89
N GLU A 334 -16.41 -7.64 11.27
CA GLU A 334 -17.29 -6.95 10.35
C GLU A 334 -18.04 -5.83 11.05
N ARG A 335 -18.50 -6.10 12.30
CA ARG A 335 -19.17 -5.13 13.14
C ARG A 335 -18.28 -3.93 13.47
N ASP A 336 -17.02 -4.17 13.84
CA ASP A 336 -16.03 -3.12 14.13
C ASP A 336 -15.74 -2.28 12.87
N MET A 337 -15.54 -2.95 11.72
CA MET A 337 -15.30 -2.28 10.44
C MET A 337 -16.49 -1.42 10.00
N VAL A 338 -17.71 -1.91 10.18
CA VAL A 338 -18.94 -1.14 9.86
C VAL A 338 -19.02 0.09 10.76
N LEU A 339 -18.85 -0.06 12.08
CA LEU A 339 -18.91 1.07 13.03
C LEU A 339 -17.89 2.15 12.67
N LEU A 340 -16.61 1.78 12.49
CA LEU A 340 -15.56 2.73 12.15
C LEU A 340 -15.82 3.44 10.82
N SER A 341 -16.26 2.68 9.81
CA SER A 341 -16.56 3.24 8.49
C SER A 341 -17.74 4.19 8.55
N MET A 342 -18.81 3.86 9.30
CA MET A 342 -19.94 4.76 9.51
C MET A 342 -19.50 6.05 10.22
N LEU A 343 -18.71 5.96 11.28
CA LEU A 343 -18.21 7.14 12.00
C LEU A 343 -17.41 8.09 11.08
N VAL A 344 -16.54 7.55 10.20
CA VAL A 344 -15.81 8.37 9.23
C VAL A 344 -16.75 9.04 8.22
N HIS A 345 -17.69 8.29 7.65
CA HIS A 345 -18.64 8.87 6.69
C HIS A 345 -19.53 9.92 7.34
N LEU A 346 -20.05 9.64 8.54
CA LEU A 346 -20.88 10.56 9.30
C LEU A 346 -20.12 11.82 9.73
N SER A 347 -18.82 11.71 10.02
CA SER A 347 -17.99 12.88 10.35
C SER A 347 -17.97 13.95 9.27
N ALA A 348 -18.20 13.59 8.01
CA ALA A 348 -18.32 14.51 6.89
C ALA A 348 -19.79 14.81 6.51
N CYS A 349 -20.72 13.86 6.75
CA CYS A 349 -22.13 14.05 6.42
C CYS A 349 -22.84 15.02 7.38
N LEU A 350 -22.43 15.08 8.66
CA LEU A 350 -23.04 15.95 9.66
C LEU A 350 -22.40 17.34 9.57
N PRO A 351 -23.15 18.37 9.10
CA PRO A 351 -22.62 19.70 8.91
C PRO A 351 -22.57 20.48 10.24
N ASP A 352 -21.76 21.51 10.27
CA ASP A 352 -21.71 22.52 11.36
C ASP A 352 -21.52 21.95 12.77
N VAL A 353 -20.90 20.75 12.88
CA VAL A 353 -20.50 20.15 14.16
C VAL A 353 -19.15 20.68 14.58
N HIS A 354 -19.08 21.28 15.76
CA HIS A 354 -17.89 21.90 16.32
C HIS A 354 -17.60 21.33 17.71
N PHE A 355 -16.35 21.37 18.09
CA PHE A 355 -15.91 21.17 19.47
C PHE A 355 -14.60 21.90 19.72
N ARG A 356 -14.34 22.23 20.97
CA ARG A 356 -13.08 22.86 21.35
C ARG A 356 -12.09 21.78 21.81
N TYR A 357 -10.89 21.76 21.19
CA TYR A 357 -9.80 20.90 21.62
C TYR A 357 -8.53 21.74 21.81
N ASP A 358 -7.95 21.69 22.98
CA ASP A 358 -6.91 22.63 23.42
C ASP A 358 -7.43 24.08 23.27
N ARG A 359 -6.87 24.85 22.37
CA ARG A 359 -7.24 26.26 22.10
C ARG A 359 -7.92 26.46 20.75
N HIS A 360 -8.21 25.39 20.03
CA HIS A 360 -8.69 25.41 18.66
C HIS A 360 -10.15 24.97 18.55
N ASP A 361 -10.90 25.63 17.66
CA ASP A 361 -12.20 25.19 17.20
C ASP A 361 -11.97 24.10 16.15
N MET A 362 -12.47 22.89 16.38
CA MET A 362 -12.21 21.71 15.56
C MET A 362 -13.51 21.14 15.02
N ARG A 363 -13.38 20.34 13.96
CA ARG A 363 -14.45 19.59 13.31
C ARG A 363 -14.22 18.07 13.46
N PRO A 364 -15.27 17.23 13.33
CA PRO A 364 -15.19 15.81 13.62
C PRO A 364 -14.48 14.96 12.57
N HIS A 365 -13.92 15.55 11.52
CA HIS A 365 -13.29 14.82 10.40
C HIS A 365 -12.07 14.03 10.85
N PHE A 366 -11.99 12.75 10.46
CA PHE A 366 -10.82 11.90 10.74
C PHE A 366 -10.56 10.88 9.64
N TYR A 367 -9.45 10.15 9.75
CA TYR A 367 -8.92 9.25 8.73
C TYR A 367 -8.90 7.81 9.24
N LEU A 368 -9.43 6.89 8.45
CA LEU A 368 -9.45 5.45 8.72
C LEU A 368 -8.72 4.69 7.62
N ALA A 369 -7.89 3.73 8.02
CA ALA A 369 -7.29 2.74 7.14
C ALA A 369 -7.58 1.32 7.66
N VAL A 370 -8.41 0.57 6.95
CA VAL A 370 -8.65 -0.85 7.21
C VAL A 370 -7.64 -1.68 6.43
N VAL A 371 -6.77 -2.36 7.16
CA VAL A 371 -5.63 -3.10 6.61
C VAL A 371 -5.87 -4.61 6.73
N ALA A 372 -6.02 -5.27 5.60
CA ALA A 372 -6.40 -6.68 5.56
C ALA A 372 -5.85 -7.38 4.30
N PRO A 373 -5.44 -8.64 4.37
CA PRO A 373 -5.11 -9.45 3.20
C PRO A 373 -6.26 -9.50 2.19
N ALA A 374 -5.99 -9.97 0.97
CA ALA A 374 -7.05 -10.19 -0.01
C ALA A 374 -8.02 -11.29 0.45
N GLY A 375 -9.32 -11.14 0.15
CA GLY A 375 -10.33 -12.15 0.47
C GLY A 375 -10.80 -12.18 1.94
N THR A 376 -10.48 -11.18 2.77
CA THR A 376 -10.79 -11.16 4.21
C THR A 376 -12.10 -10.47 4.59
N GLY A 377 -12.99 -10.19 3.63
CA GLY A 377 -14.28 -9.55 3.93
C GLY A 377 -14.24 -8.01 4.06
N LYS A 378 -13.08 -7.35 3.83
CA LYS A 378 -12.97 -5.88 3.89
C LYS A 378 -13.87 -5.12 2.89
N GLY A 379 -14.50 -5.82 1.94
CA GLY A 379 -15.48 -5.25 1.02
C GLY A 379 -16.70 -4.62 1.72
N ILE A 380 -16.99 -5.01 2.97
CA ILE A 380 -18.06 -4.40 3.77
C ILE A 380 -17.85 -2.88 3.94
N VAL A 381 -16.61 -2.42 4.07
CA VAL A 381 -16.26 -0.99 4.17
C VAL A 381 -16.76 -0.21 2.94
N THR A 382 -16.63 -0.82 1.75
CA THR A 382 -17.16 -0.22 0.50
C THR A 382 -18.69 -0.20 0.49
N GLN A 383 -19.35 -1.20 1.09
CA GLN A 383 -20.82 -1.17 1.19
C GLN A 383 -21.31 -0.06 2.12
N VAL A 384 -20.60 0.18 3.23
CA VAL A 384 -20.91 1.30 4.13
C VAL A 384 -20.83 2.67 3.44
N SER A 385 -19.98 2.82 2.41
CA SER A 385 -19.87 4.11 1.69
C SER A 385 -21.18 4.58 1.06
N TYR A 386 -22.11 3.67 0.76
CA TYR A 386 -23.44 4.01 0.24
C TYR A 386 -24.29 4.84 1.21
N LEU A 387 -23.91 4.88 2.50
CA LEU A 387 -24.49 5.82 3.48
C LEU A 387 -24.37 7.30 3.05
N SER A 388 -23.32 7.64 2.33
CA SER A 388 -23.02 9.01 1.90
C SER A 388 -23.58 9.35 0.51
N HIS A 389 -24.06 8.35 -0.25
CA HIS A 389 -24.48 8.55 -1.63
C HIS A 389 -25.71 9.47 -1.74
N PRO A 390 -26.80 9.34 -0.94
CA PRO A 390 -27.94 10.23 -1.07
C PRO A 390 -27.57 11.71 -0.90
N LEU A 391 -26.64 12.02 0.00
CA LEU A 391 -26.13 13.37 0.19
C LEU A 391 -25.27 13.83 -1.01
N HIS A 392 -24.43 12.95 -1.53
CA HIS A 392 -23.66 13.24 -2.75
C HIS A 392 -24.56 13.54 -3.95
N ASP A 393 -25.56 12.69 -4.19
CA ASP A 393 -26.51 12.84 -5.29
C ASP A 393 -27.30 14.15 -5.17
N ARG A 394 -27.64 14.57 -3.94
CA ARG A 394 -28.27 15.86 -3.66
C ARG A 394 -27.38 17.04 -4.09
N TYR A 395 -26.07 16.99 -3.79
CA TYR A 395 -25.13 18.03 -4.22
C TYR A 395 -24.89 18.01 -5.73
N VAL A 396 -24.89 16.84 -6.36
CA VAL A 396 -24.80 16.72 -7.83
C VAL A 396 -26.01 17.36 -8.49
N ALA A 397 -27.24 17.03 -8.04
CA ALA A 397 -28.47 17.59 -8.57
C ALA A 397 -28.52 19.14 -8.39
N GLN A 398 -28.13 19.64 -7.22
CA GLN A 398 -28.02 21.08 -6.99
C GLN A 398 -27.03 21.75 -7.95
N GLY A 399 -25.87 21.13 -8.19
CA GLY A 399 -24.88 21.65 -9.14
C GLY A 399 -25.37 21.66 -10.57
N GLU A 400 -26.19 20.68 -10.99
CA GLU A 400 -26.84 20.67 -12.32
C GLU A 400 -27.90 21.79 -12.45
N GLU A 401 -28.69 22.02 -11.42
CA GLU A 401 -29.67 23.13 -11.39
C GLU A 401 -28.98 24.51 -11.46
N GLU A 402 -27.90 24.70 -10.72
CA GLU A 402 -27.10 25.94 -10.70
C GLU A 402 -26.41 26.17 -12.07
N GLN A 403 -25.91 25.10 -12.71
CA GLN A 403 -25.32 25.16 -14.05
C GLN A 403 -26.35 25.56 -15.10
N ALA A 404 -27.53 24.95 -15.09
CA ALA A 404 -28.60 25.28 -16.02
C ALA A 404 -29.06 26.76 -15.85
N ALA A 405 -29.18 27.21 -14.59
CA ALA A 405 -29.48 28.60 -14.31
C ALA A 405 -28.38 29.57 -14.76
N TYR A 406 -27.14 29.18 -14.67
CA TYR A 406 -26.00 29.95 -15.18
C TYR A 406 -26.05 30.06 -16.71
N GLU A 407 -26.27 28.96 -17.41
CA GLU A 407 -26.33 28.92 -18.88
C GLU A 407 -27.46 29.83 -19.41
N ALA A 408 -28.65 29.79 -18.78
CA ALA A 408 -29.75 30.67 -19.13
C ALA A 408 -29.38 32.17 -18.94
N ARG A 409 -28.76 32.51 -17.78
CA ARG A 409 -28.26 33.89 -17.53
C ARG A 409 -27.16 34.31 -18.49
N LEU A 410 -26.29 33.41 -18.85
CA LEU A 410 -25.21 33.68 -19.81
C LEU A 410 -25.75 33.93 -21.21
N GLN A 411 -26.76 33.17 -21.63
CA GLN A 411 -27.44 33.39 -22.92
C GLN A 411 -28.12 34.79 -22.94
N GLN A 412 -28.87 35.13 -21.93
CA GLN A 412 -29.51 36.43 -21.82
C GLN A 412 -28.49 37.58 -21.83
N TRP A 413 -27.39 37.44 -21.10
CA TRP A 413 -26.30 38.40 -21.06
C TRP A 413 -25.68 38.61 -22.47
N ASN A 414 -25.48 37.52 -23.23
CA ASN A 414 -24.93 37.56 -24.61
C ASN A 414 -25.90 38.27 -25.56
N GLU A 415 -27.19 38.03 -25.45
CA GLU A 415 -28.26 38.70 -26.22
C GLU A 415 -28.28 40.21 -25.93
N ASP A 416 -28.31 40.59 -24.66
CA ASP A 416 -28.29 41.98 -24.21
C ASP A 416 -26.99 42.69 -24.63
N PHE A 417 -25.87 42.03 -24.52
CA PHE A 417 -24.58 42.56 -24.97
C PHE A 417 -24.55 42.79 -26.48
N SER A 418 -25.06 41.85 -27.26
CA SER A 418 -25.15 41.93 -28.72
C SER A 418 -26.09 43.09 -29.15
N GLU A 419 -27.24 43.29 -28.44
CA GLU A 419 -28.16 44.37 -28.72
C GLU A 419 -27.57 45.75 -28.39
N ARG A 420 -26.84 45.87 -27.28
CA ARG A 420 -26.13 47.11 -26.89
C ARG A 420 -25.06 47.47 -27.92
N MET A 421 -24.32 46.47 -28.43
CA MET A 421 -23.33 46.68 -29.46
C MET A 421 -23.96 47.19 -30.78
N ARG A 422 -25.13 46.62 -31.18
CA ARG A 422 -25.89 47.10 -32.37
C ARG A 422 -26.39 48.52 -32.22
N LYS A 423 -26.85 48.92 -31.03
CA LYS A 423 -27.36 50.25 -30.75
C LYS A 423 -26.31 51.34 -30.51
N GLY A 424 -25.00 50.98 -30.68
CA GLY A 424 -23.88 51.93 -30.58
C GLY A 424 -23.68 52.55 -29.19
N ARG A 425 -24.29 52.01 -28.12
CA ARG A 425 -24.13 52.45 -26.74
C ARG A 425 -22.80 52.04 -26.12
N LYS A 426 -21.72 52.49 -26.73
CA LYS A 426 -20.35 52.29 -26.20
C LYS A 426 -20.14 53.27 -25.06
N GLY A 427 -20.27 52.81 -23.83
CA GLY A 427 -19.97 53.64 -22.64
C GLY A 427 -20.95 53.50 -21.45
N GLU A 428 -22.10 52.89 -21.63
CA GLU A 428 -22.94 52.49 -20.49
C GLU A 428 -22.29 51.33 -19.74
N LYS A 429 -22.26 51.37 -18.39
CA LYS A 429 -21.75 50.24 -17.59
C LYS A 429 -22.55 48.98 -17.95
N ALA A 430 -21.89 48.10 -18.70
CA ALA A 430 -22.41 46.75 -18.97
C ALA A 430 -22.49 45.95 -17.67
N GLU A 431 -23.52 45.17 -17.49
CA GLU A 431 -23.54 44.20 -16.41
C GLU A 431 -22.35 43.23 -16.56
N PRO A 432 -21.67 42.87 -15.46
CA PRO A 432 -20.59 41.96 -15.52
C PRO A 432 -21.08 40.61 -16.02
N ARG A 433 -20.22 39.94 -16.83
CA ARG A 433 -20.52 38.58 -17.27
C ARG A 433 -20.82 37.67 -16.08
N PRO A 434 -21.88 36.85 -16.11
CA PRO A 434 -22.18 35.89 -15.08
C PRO A 434 -20.98 35.00 -14.80
N LYS A 435 -20.72 34.67 -13.54
CA LYS A 435 -19.68 33.72 -13.14
C LYS A 435 -20.24 32.31 -13.19
N GLU A 436 -19.44 31.39 -13.70
CA GLU A 436 -19.74 29.98 -13.69
C GLU A 436 -19.80 29.48 -12.22
N PRO A 437 -20.83 28.68 -11.83
CA PRO A 437 -20.93 28.13 -10.49
C PRO A 437 -19.83 27.06 -10.28
N GLU A 438 -19.32 26.99 -9.06
CA GLU A 438 -18.37 25.95 -8.67
C GLU A 438 -19.15 24.72 -8.19
N ARG A 439 -18.83 23.54 -8.70
CA ARG A 439 -19.48 22.28 -8.33
C ARG A 439 -18.96 21.78 -7.00
N VAL A 440 -19.82 21.32 -6.13
CA VAL A 440 -19.46 20.66 -4.86
C VAL A 440 -19.04 19.21 -5.13
N TYR A 441 -17.88 18.83 -4.62
CA TYR A 441 -17.32 17.47 -4.73
C TYR A 441 -17.36 16.78 -3.36
N PHE A 442 -18.54 16.34 -2.93
CA PHE A 442 -18.71 15.70 -1.64
C PHE A 442 -17.98 14.34 -1.58
N LEU A 443 -18.22 13.46 -2.57
CA LEU A 443 -17.41 12.25 -2.74
C LEU A 443 -16.25 12.55 -3.71
N ILE A 444 -15.04 12.53 -3.18
CA ILE A 444 -13.80 12.80 -3.93
C ILE A 444 -13.36 11.52 -4.63
N SER A 445 -13.10 11.61 -5.94
CA SER A 445 -12.67 10.45 -6.72
C SER A 445 -11.32 9.90 -6.25
N PRO A 446 -11.17 8.57 -6.15
CA PRO A 446 -9.89 7.93 -5.79
C PRO A 446 -8.70 8.30 -6.70
N ASN A 447 -8.98 8.65 -7.95
CA ASN A 447 -7.97 9.00 -8.95
C ASN A 447 -7.68 10.52 -9.01
N THR A 448 -8.09 11.26 -8.00
CA THR A 448 -7.89 12.71 -7.93
C THR A 448 -6.42 13.05 -7.73
N SER A 449 -5.83 13.82 -8.64
CA SER A 449 -4.46 14.33 -8.48
C SER A 449 -4.37 15.39 -7.39
N LYS A 450 -3.16 15.68 -6.88
CA LYS A 450 -2.94 16.73 -5.88
C LYS A 450 -3.56 18.08 -6.29
N SER A 451 -3.32 18.51 -7.53
CA SER A 451 -3.87 19.77 -8.04
C SER A 451 -5.39 19.76 -8.09
N MET A 452 -5.99 18.64 -8.47
CA MET A 452 -7.44 18.51 -8.51
C MET A 452 -8.04 18.45 -7.11
N LEU A 453 -7.36 17.81 -6.14
CA LEU A 453 -7.81 17.81 -4.74
C LEU A 453 -7.91 19.22 -4.17
N TYR A 454 -6.90 20.09 -4.42
CA TYR A 454 -6.98 21.50 -4.02
C TYR A 454 -8.18 22.22 -4.66
N ARG A 455 -8.42 22.00 -5.95
CA ARG A 455 -9.56 22.63 -6.65
C ARG A 455 -10.90 22.15 -6.11
N GLN A 456 -11.05 20.83 -5.88
CA GLN A 456 -12.28 20.27 -5.34
C GLN A 456 -12.56 20.76 -3.91
N LEU A 457 -11.54 20.76 -3.04
CA LEU A 457 -11.71 21.29 -1.68
C LEU A 457 -12.00 22.81 -1.67
N ALA A 458 -11.44 23.57 -2.61
CA ALA A 458 -11.73 25.00 -2.75
C ALA A 458 -13.17 25.21 -3.26
N ALA A 459 -13.59 24.47 -4.29
CA ALA A 459 -14.94 24.52 -4.85
C ALA A 459 -16.02 24.13 -3.85
N ASN A 460 -15.70 23.24 -2.90
CA ASN A 460 -16.63 22.85 -1.84
C ASN A 460 -17.03 24.02 -0.91
N GLY A 461 -16.22 25.10 -0.85
CA GLY A 461 -16.63 26.34 -0.20
C GLY A 461 -17.09 26.22 1.27
N GLY A 462 -16.59 25.24 2.00
CA GLY A 462 -17.01 24.94 3.37
C GLY A 462 -17.87 23.67 3.52
N VAL A 463 -18.19 22.99 2.41
CA VAL A 463 -18.75 21.64 2.45
C VAL A 463 -17.63 20.63 2.59
N SER A 464 -17.85 19.61 3.42
CA SER A 464 -16.88 18.54 3.65
C SER A 464 -16.64 17.71 2.39
N GLY A 465 -15.42 17.15 2.27
CA GLY A 465 -15.10 16.13 1.28
C GLY A 465 -14.86 14.76 1.94
N ILE A 466 -15.25 13.70 1.27
CA ILE A 466 -14.92 12.33 1.66
C ILE A 466 -14.08 11.68 0.55
N LEU A 467 -12.89 11.24 0.91
CA LEU A 467 -12.08 10.37 0.06
C LEU A 467 -12.25 8.91 0.50
N HIS A 468 -13.08 8.18 -0.23
CA HIS A 468 -13.23 6.74 -0.03
C HIS A 468 -12.48 5.99 -1.13
N THR A 469 -11.43 5.21 -0.77
CA THR A 469 -10.54 4.62 -1.76
C THR A 469 -9.88 3.32 -1.28
N ALA A 470 -9.36 2.54 -2.23
CA ALA A 470 -8.38 1.51 -1.93
C ALA A 470 -6.98 2.13 -1.77
N LEU A 471 -6.18 1.62 -0.82
CA LEU A 471 -4.78 2.03 -0.64
C LEU A 471 -3.96 1.96 -1.94
N ALA A 472 -4.25 0.97 -2.81
CA ALA A 472 -3.61 0.85 -4.12
C ALA A 472 -3.84 2.08 -5.03
N ALA A 473 -5.05 2.65 -5.01
CA ALA A 473 -5.36 3.85 -5.78
C ALA A 473 -4.68 5.09 -5.19
N ALA A 474 -4.63 5.20 -3.86
CA ALA A 474 -3.92 6.27 -3.16
C ALA A 474 -2.42 6.27 -3.47
N ILE A 475 -1.78 5.09 -3.52
CA ILE A 475 -0.37 4.94 -3.90
C ILE A 475 -0.17 5.37 -5.37
N GLY A 476 -1.06 4.95 -6.27
CA GLY A 476 -0.98 5.30 -7.70
C GLY A 476 -1.08 6.81 -7.98
N GLN A 477 -1.68 7.58 -7.07
CA GLN A 477 -1.76 9.05 -7.12
C GLN A 477 -0.69 9.73 -6.27
N ASP A 478 0.24 8.97 -5.71
CA ASP A 478 1.37 9.47 -4.92
C ASP A 478 0.94 10.27 -3.66
N TYR A 479 -0.16 9.82 -3.02
CA TYR A 479 -0.64 10.47 -1.78
C TYR A 479 0.39 10.43 -0.65
N GLY A 480 1.33 9.48 -0.66
CA GLY A 480 2.46 9.45 0.28
C GLY A 480 3.41 10.65 0.14
N ARG A 481 3.53 11.23 -1.07
CA ARG A 481 4.25 12.49 -1.31
C ARG A 481 3.38 13.74 -1.15
N GLN A 482 2.09 13.56 -0.93
CA GLN A 482 1.11 14.63 -0.70
C GLN A 482 0.76 14.76 0.77
N ASP A 483 1.57 14.19 1.64
CA ASP A 483 1.32 14.09 3.07
C ASP A 483 1.13 15.47 3.73
N ASP A 484 1.77 16.54 3.19
CA ASP A 484 1.60 17.91 3.62
C ASP A 484 0.14 18.38 3.57
N VAL A 485 -0.57 18.09 2.47
CA VAL A 485 -1.99 18.45 2.32
C VAL A 485 -2.87 17.65 3.28
N LEU A 486 -2.66 16.33 3.34
CA LEU A 486 -3.45 15.46 4.23
C LEU A 486 -3.18 15.80 5.70
N ARG A 487 -1.93 16.16 6.06
CA ARG A 487 -1.60 16.60 7.41
C ARG A 487 -2.27 17.91 7.79
N ALA A 488 -2.27 18.89 6.88
CA ALA A 488 -2.94 20.16 7.08
C ALA A 488 -4.46 20.01 7.18
N CYS A 489 -5.08 19.24 6.27
CA CYS A 489 -6.51 18.94 6.32
C CYS A 489 -6.94 18.25 7.62
N PHE A 490 -6.09 17.38 8.19
CA PHE A 490 -6.40 16.72 9.47
C PHE A 490 -6.56 17.72 10.63
N HIS A 491 -5.79 18.81 10.65
CA HIS A 491 -5.87 19.84 11.67
C HIS A 491 -6.70 21.05 11.25
N HIS A 492 -7.31 21.02 10.05
CA HIS A 492 -8.02 22.15 9.43
C HIS A 492 -7.11 23.38 9.24
N GLU A 493 -5.79 23.16 9.10
CA GLU A 493 -4.85 24.23 8.84
C GLU A 493 -4.98 24.79 7.43
N PRO A 494 -4.83 26.11 7.21
CA PRO A 494 -4.96 26.70 5.89
C PRO A 494 -3.99 26.06 4.89
N ILE A 495 -4.48 25.77 3.68
CA ILE A 495 -3.67 25.27 2.59
C ILE A 495 -3.76 26.21 1.39
N SER A 496 -2.64 26.34 0.68
CA SER A 496 -2.60 27.16 -0.54
C SER A 496 -1.76 26.49 -1.61
N SER A 497 -2.10 26.77 -2.86
CA SER A 497 -1.33 26.29 -4.01
C SER A 497 -1.39 27.28 -5.17
N SER A 498 -0.26 27.45 -5.87
CA SER A 498 -0.16 28.23 -7.10
C SER A 498 0.17 27.28 -8.25
N PHE A 499 -0.80 27.04 -9.13
CA PHE A 499 -0.61 26.19 -10.29
C PHE A 499 -0.25 27.04 -11.53
N LYS A 500 0.79 26.62 -12.28
CA LYS A 500 1.29 27.36 -13.44
C LYS A 500 0.26 27.54 -14.57
N GLN A 501 -0.74 26.68 -14.63
CA GLN A 501 -1.72 26.67 -15.74
C GLN A 501 -2.82 27.74 -15.65
N ASP A 502 -3.22 28.15 -14.45
CA ASP A 502 -4.41 29.03 -14.28
C ASP A 502 -4.06 30.42 -13.72
N GLY A 503 -2.84 30.68 -13.34
CA GLY A 503 -2.35 32.00 -12.87
C GLY A 503 -2.99 32.51 -11.57
N LYS A 504 -4.01 31.83 -11.01
CA LYS A 504 -4.69 32.22 -9.78
C LYS A 504 -4.31 31.28 -8.65
N PRO A 505 -3.79 31.80 -7.50
CA PRO A 505 -3.54 30.99 -6.34
C PRO A 505 -4.87 30.50 -5.73
N ILE A 506 -4.91 29.23 -5.36
CA ILE A 506 -5.99 28.65 -4.57
C ILE A 506 -5.59 28.82 -3.11
N PHE A 507 -6.51 29.32 -2.28
CA PHE A 507 -6.36 29.43 -0.85
C PHE A 507 -7.59 28.89 -0.13
N ILE A 508 -7.41 27.91 0.76
CA ILE A 508 -8.49 27.28 1.54
C ILE A 508 -8.19 27.52 3.01
N HIS A 509 -9.00 28.33 3.65
CA HIS A 509 -8.81 28.73 5.04
C HIS A 509 -9.02 27.59 6.04
N TYR A 510 -9.99 26.72 5.75
CA TYR A 510 -10.43 25.68 6.66
C TYR A 510 -10.80 24.40 5.88
N PRO A 511 -9.83 23.62 5.43
CA PRO A 511 -10.11 22.41 4.65
C PRO A 511 -10.78 21.35 5.53
N MET A 512 -11.86 20.74 5.02
CA MET A 512 -12.62 19.70 5.68
C MET A 512 -12.58 18.42 4.84
N LEU A 513 -11.87 17.43 5.31
CA LEU A 513 -11.66 16.17 4.61
C LEU A 513 -11.72 15.00 5.57
N SER A 514 -12.57 14.02 5.28
CA SER A 514 -12.56 12.68 5.91
C SER A 514 -12.04 11.66 4.92
N ILE A 515 -11.29 10.66 5.41
CA ILE A 515 -10.67 9.65 4.58
C ILE A 515 -11.03 8.26 5.09
N CYS A 516 -11.52 7.40 4.20
CA CYS A 516 -11.75 5.98 4.46
C CYS A 516 -11.01 5.14 3.43
N MET A 517 -9.98 4.42 3.86
CA MET A 517 -9.14 3.61 2.97
C MET A 517 -9.17 2.14 3.35
N THR A 518 -9.11 1.28 2.33
CA THR A 518 -8.95 -0.17 2.52
C THR A 518 -7.75 -0.69 1.73
N GLY A 519 -6.97 -1.61 2.29
CA GLY A 519 -5.84 -2.15 1.56
C GLY A 519 -5.17 -3.34 2.23
N THR A 520 -4.04 -3.76 1.65
CA THR A 520 -3.20 -4.81 2.20
C THR A 520 -2.04 -4.22 3.02
N PRO A 521 -1.42 -5.00 3.94
CA PRO A 521 -0.24 -4.55 4.67
C PRO A 521 0.89 -4.02 3.77
N MET A 522 1.13 -4.66 2.64
CA MET A 522 2.15 -4.21 1.68
C MET A 522 1.81 -2.87 1.03
N GLN A 523 0.54 -2.61 0.77
CA GLN A 523 0.10 -1.32 0.25
C GLN A 523 0.23 -0.21 1.29
N LEU A 524 0.00 -0.52 2.58
CA LEU A 524 0.23 0.44 3.65
C LEU A 524 1.70 0.86 3.73
N VAL A 525 2.63 -0.10 3.67
CA VAL A 525 4.09 0.18 3.65
C VAL A 525 4.48 1.10 2.49
N SER A 526 3.80 0.99 1.34
CA SER A 526 4.06 1.87 0.19
C SER A 526 3.49 3.28 0.35
N LEU A 527 2.44 3.46 1.15
CA LEU A 527 1.84 4.77 1.42
C LEU A 527 2.55 5.49 2.57
N VAL A 528 2.90 4.73 3.62
CA VAL A 528 3.53 5.24 4.84
C VAL A 528 4.94 4.66 4.94
N HIS A 529 5.93 5.47 4.60
CA HIS A 529 7.32 5.03 4.54
C HIS A 529 7.97 4.90 5.92
N ASN A 530 7.49 5.66 6.90
CA ASN A 530 8.03 5.67 8.26
C ASN A 530 6.92 6.07 9.26
N THR A 531 6.98 5.57 10.49
CA THR A 531 6.10 6.00 11.59
C THR A 531 6.36 7.44 12.03
N GLU A 532 7.54 8.01 11.70
CA GLU A 532 7.95 9.36 12.06
C GLU A 532 7.51 10.43 11.03
N ASP A 533 7.04 10.06 9.85
CA ASP A 533 6.62 11.01 8.80
C ASP A 533 5.36 11.83 9.15
N GLY A 534 4.75 11.53 10.27
CA GLY A 534 3.58 12.22 10.80
C GLY A 534 2.26 11.87 10.11
N LEU A 535 2.26 11.20 8.96
CA LEU A 535 1.04 10.74 8.30
C LEU A 535 0.45 9.53 9.03
N PHE A 536 1.30 8.57 9.42
CA PHE A 536 0.90 7.37 10.16
C PHE A 536 0.04 7.72 11.38
N SER A 537 0.49 8.64 12.21
CA SER A 537 -0.18 9.01 13.45
C SER A 537 -1.52 9.73 13.27
N ARG A 538 -1.88 10.14 12.04
CA ARG A 538 -3.17 10.78 11.72
C ARG A 538 -4.25 9.80 11.29
N PHE A 539 -3.85 8.56 10.97
CA PHE A 539 -4.81 7.51 10.63
C PHE A 539 -5.20 6.68 11.85
N VAL A 540 -6.46 6.35 11.92
CA VAL A 540 -6.98 5.24 12.70
C VAL A 540 -6.74 3.98 11.90
N PHE A 541 -6.05 3.02 12.49
CA PHE A 541 -5.79 1.72 11.85
C PHE A 541 -6.66 0.63 12.45
N TYR A 542 -7.27 -0.17 11.59
CA TYR A 542 -7.93 -1.41 11.97
C TYR A 542 -7.37 -2.55 11.13
N GLN A 543 -6.66 -3.46 11.77
CA GLN A 543 -6.04 -4.60 11.11
C GLN A 543 -6.98 -5.81 11.16
N VAL A 544 -7.14 -6.49 10.04
CA VAL A 544 -7.94 -7.72 9.93
C VAL A 544 -7.04 -8.87 9.54
N GLN A 545 -7.16 -9.98 10.26
CA GLN A 545 -6.48 -11.23 9.88
C GLN A 545 -7.37 -12.10 8.98
N PRO A 546 -6.77 -12.90 8.09
CA PRO A 546 -7.52 -13.81 7.24
C PRO A 546 -8.25 -14.86 8.10
N GLN A 547 -9.48 -15.15 7.70
CA GLN A 547 -10.23 -16.30 8.18
C GLN A 547 -10.39 -17.24 6.98
N TYR A 548 -9.86 -18.43 7.07
CA TYR A 548 -9.96 -19.45 6.04
C TYR A 548 -11.25 -20.27 6.18
N VAL A 549 -12.39 -19.57 6.27
CA VAL A 549 -13.71 -20.18 6.36
C VAL A 549 -14.48 -19.84 5.10
N TRP A 550 -14.94 -20.88 4.38
CA TRP A 550 -15.83 -20.68 3.26
C TRP A 550 -17.21 -20.25 3.76
N ARG A 551 -17.70 -19.11 3.24
CA ARG A 551 -19.05 -18.63 3.51
C ARG A 551 -19.95 -19.00 2.33
N PRO A 552 -21.17 -19.52 2.58
CA PRO A 552 -22.12 -19.79 1.51
C PRO A 552 -22.40 -18.53 0.70
N ALA A 553 -22.35 -18.64 -0.63
CA ALA A 553 -22.51 -17.49 -1.52
C ALA A 553 -23.96 -16.96 -1.58
N ASN A 554 -24.95 -17.77 -1.15
CA ASN A 554 -26.36 -17.37 -1.08
C ASN A 554 -26.68 -16.42 0.11
N GLY A 555 -25.73 -16.18 1.03
CA GLY A 555 -25.88 -15.26 2.13
C GLY A 555 -26.93 -15.60 3.20
N GLY A 556 -27.80 -16.57 2.94
CA GLY A 556 -29.02 -16.85 3.72
C GLY A 556 -30.22 -16.07 3.19
N GLU A 557 -31.42 -16.58 3.42
CA GLU A 557 -32.68 -15.99 2.90
C GLU A 557 -32.99 -14.60 3.47
N ASP A 558 -32.49 -14.28 4.67
CA ASP A 558 -32.71 -13.02 5.38
C ASP A 558 -31.58 -12.01 5.25
N THR A 559 -30.57 -12.27 4.43
CA THR A 559 -29.44 -11.33 4.30
C THR A 559 -29.82 -10.14 3.41
N PRO A 560 -29.79 -8.88 3.91
CA PRO A 560 -30.19 -7.73 3.13
C PRO A 560 -29.17 -7.42 2.03
N ASP A 561 -29.61 -6.86 0.91
CA ASP A 561 -28.72 -6.18 -0.04
C ASP A 561 -28.09 -4.98 0.67
N LEU A 562 -26.79 -5.10 0.98
CA LEU A 562 -26.05 -4.11 1.76
C LEU A 562 -26.00 -2.72 1.10
N ARG A 563 -25.91 -2.68 -0.24
CA ARG A 563 -25.95 -1.43 -0.99
C ARG A 563 -27.28 -0.71 -0.74
N ARG A 564 -28.39 -1.41 -0.91
CA ARG A 564 -29.73 -0.86 -0.67
C ARG A 564 -29.89 -0.48 0.79
N TYR A 565 -29.45 -1.32 1.71
CA TYR A 565 -29.54 -1.11 3.14
C TYR A 565 -28.86 0.20 3.58
N PHE A 566 -27.59 0.40 3.22
CA PHE A 566 -26.86 1.61 3.57
C PHE A 566 -27.35 2.85 2.80
N THR A 567 -27.90 2.68 1.58
CA THR A 567 -28.54 3.78 0.87
C THR A 567 -29.82 4.26 1.61
N GLU A 568 -30.62 3.34 2.15
CA GLU A 568 -31.81 3.71 2.94
C GLU A 568 -31.42 4.43 4.23
N LEU A 569 -30.43 3.95 4.98
CA LEU A 569 -29.88 4.69 6.13
C LEU A 569 -29.31 6.06 5.70
N GLY A 570 -28.72 6.14 4.51
CA GLY A 570 -28.21 7.38 3.93
C GLY A 570 -29.27 8.43 3.66
N LYS A 571 -30.53 8.05 3.41
CA LYS A 571 -31.64 9.01 3.29
C LYS A 571 -31.97 9.67 4.63
N GLU A 572 -31.87 8.93 5.73
CA GLU A 572 -31.99 9.47 7.07
C GLU A 572 -30.86 10.46 7.37
N VAL A 573 -29.61 10.09 6.98
CA VAL A 573 -28.45 10.99 7.09
C VAL A 573 -28.61 12.26 6.26
N LEU A 574 -29.17 12.18 5.05
CA LEU A 574 -29.48 13.34 4.23
C LEU A 574 -30.47 14.25 4.94
N HIS A 575 -31.56 13.71 5.53
CA HIS A 575 -32.50 14.48 6.30
C HIS A 575 -31.86 15.20 7.49
N MET A 576 -31.05 14.48 8.26
CA MET A 576 -30.25 15.05 9.37
C MET A 576 -29.35 16.20 8.88
N HIS A 577 -28.65 15.98 7.75
CA HIS A 577 -27.79 16.99 7.12
C HIS A 577 -28.58 18.28 6.80
N GLU A 578 -29.71 18.14 6.12
CA GLU A 578 -30.55 19.31 5.73
C GLU A 578 -31.09 20.08 6.96
N MET A 579 -31.48 19.37 8.00
CA MET A 579 -31.94 19.96 9.25
C MET A 579 -30.86 20.66 10.07
N MET A 580 -29.60 20.13 10.01
CA MET A 580 -28.47 20.69 10.75
C MET A 580 -27.75 21.81 9.97
N LYS A 581 -27.85 21.83 8.65
CA LYS A 581 -27.13 22.78 7.78
C LYS A 581 -27.41 24.23 8.16
N GLY A 582 -26.33 25.00 8.41
CA GLY A 582 -26.43 26.40 8.86
C GLY A 582 -26.83 26.56 10.34
N ARG A 583 -26.92 25.47 11.09
CA ARG A 583 -27.21 25.46 12.53
C ARG A 583 -26.01 24.87 13.28
N ARG A 584 -25.27 25.72 13.98
CA ARG A 584 -24.07 25.29 14.71
C ARG A 584 -24.44 24.26 15.79
N THR A 585 -23.61 23.24 15.91
CA THR A 585 -23.67 22.23 16.97
C THR A 585 -22.37 22.23 17.73
N ASP A 586 -22.29 22.93 18.87
CA ASP A 586 -21.13 22.91 19.74
C ASP A 586 -21.19 21.71 20.71
N VAL A 587 -20.39 20.71 20.45
CA VAL A 587 -20.25 19.55 21.33
C VAL A 587 -19.35 19.91 22.50
N ARG A 588 -19.86 19.76 23.71
CA ARG A 588 -19.18 20.10 24.95
C ARG A 588 -18.99 18.89 25.84
N LEU A 589 -17.86 18.85 26.50
CA LEU A 589 -17.54 17.90 27.57
C LEU A 589 -17.57 18.61 28.91
N THR A 590 -18.04 17.92 29.95
CA THR A 590 -17.97 18.38 31.32
C THR A 590 -16.51 18.38 31.81
N PRO A 591 -16.16 19.14 32.88
CA PRO A 591 -14.83 19.07 33.48
C PRO A 591 -14.43 17.65 33.93
N GLU A 592 -15.42 16.84 34.36
CA GLU A 592 -15.22 15.44 34.75
C GLU A 592 -14.85 14.57 33.53
N GLN A 593 -15.56 14.72 32.42
CA GLN A 593 -15.29 14.01 31.17
C GLN A 593 -13.91 14.37 30.61
N TRP A 594 -13.51 15.66 30.66
CA TRP A 594 -12.17 16.09 30.28
C TRP A 594 -11.09 15.48 31.16
N ARG A 595 -11.31 15.33 32.45
CA ARG A 595 -10.37 14.68 33.36
C ARG A 595 -10.24 13.19 33.02
N ARG A 596 -11.35 12.46 32.82
CA ARG A 596 -11.36 11.06 32.40
C ARG A 596 -10.61 10.85 31.08
N HIS A 597 -10.83 11.72 30.10
CA HIS A 597 -10.07 11.71 28.84
C HIS A 597 -8.58 11.90 29.08
N SER A 598 -8.17 12.90 29.87
CA SER A 598 -6.77 13.18 30.15
C SER A 598 -6.09 12.03 30.89
N ASP A 599 -6.71 11.51 31.95
CA ASP A 599 -6.18 10.39 32.73
C ASP A 599 -6.06 9.10 31.90
N PHE A 600 -7.00 8.88 30.97
CA PHE A 600 -6.92 7.76 30.05
C PHE A 600 -5.74 7.87 29.10
N PHE A 601 -5.56 9.02 28.43
CA PHE A 601 -4.49 9.18 27.46
C PHE A 601 -3.11 9.35 28.10
N ASP A 602 -3.00 9.90 29.32
CA ASP A 602 -1.75 9.92 30.06
C ASP A 602 -1.26 8.48 30.33
N ARG A 603 -2.14 7.61 30.83
CA ARG A 603 -1.80 6.18 31.02
C ARG A 603 -1.46 5.50 29.71
N LYS A 604 -2.25 5.73 28.65
CA LYS A 604 -1.97 5.14 27.32
C LYS A 604 -0.68 5.62 26.71
N LEU A 605 -0.30 6.88 26.94
CA LEU A 605 0.97 7.41 26.49
C LEU A 605 2.15 6.67 27.13
N GLN A 606 2.09 6.46 28.43
CA GLN A 606 3.11 5.70 29.17
C GLN A 606 3.18 4.24 28.71
N GLU A 607 2.04 3.57 28.56
CA GLU A 607 1.95 2.18 28.08
C GLU A 607 2.54 2.03 26.67
N VAL A 608 2.07 2.85 25.73
CA VAL A 608 2.40 2.75 24.29
C VAL A 608 3.86 3.16 24.03
N VAL A 609 4.37 4.17 24.74
CA VAL A 609 5.78 4.55 24.62
C VAL A 609 6.70 3.47 25.20
N ALA A 610 6.30 2.84 26.30
CA ALA A 610 7.05 1.72 26.88
C ALA A 610 7.11 0.50 25.95
N GLU A 611 6.07 0.26 25.14
CA GLU A 611 5.95 -0.89 24.23
C GLU A 611 6.51 -0.62 22.83
N GLY A 612 6.14 0.52 22.25
CA GLY A 612 6.43 0.89 20.84
C GLY A 612 7.56 1.91 20.65
N GLY A 613 8.10 2.44 21.77
CA GLY A 613 9.12 3.49 21.75
C GLY A 613 8.53 4.91 21.55
N GLU A 614 9.37 5.93 21.70
CA GLU A 614 8.97 7.36 21.65
C GLU A 614 8.27 7.76 20.35
N ARG A 615 8.60 7.10 19.25
CA ARG A 615 7.97 7.34 17.93
C ARG A 615 6.46 7.09 17.93
N MET A 616 5.95 6.22 18.82
CA MET A 616 4.52 5.96 18.93
C MET A 616 3.78 7.00 19.79
N ALA A 617 4.49 7.88 20.50
CA ALA A 617 3.88 8.95 21.29
C ALA A 617 2.96 9.84 20.43
N SER A 618 3.38 10.15 19.21
CA SER A 618 2.59 10.96 18.28
C SER A 618 1.25 10.33 17.90
N SER A 619 1.17 9.00 17.85
CA SER A 619 -0.08 8.26 17.59
C SER A 619 -1.03 8.35 18.77
N VAL A 620 -0.53 8.27 20.01
CA VAL A 620 -1.37 8.42 21.21
C VAL A 620 -1.90 9.85 21.34
N LEU A 621 -1.04 10.87 21.16
CA LEU A 621 -1.46 12.27 21.24
C LEU A 621 -2.54 12.61 20.22
N ARG A 622 -2.44 12.08 18.99
CA ARG A 622 -3.47 12.29 17.96
C ARG A 622 -4.72 11.45 18.17
N MET A 623 -4.57 10.25 18.76
CA MET A 623 -5.74 9.45 19.13
C MET A 623 -6.60 10.16 20.18
N GLY A 624 -5.99 10.97 21.07
CA GLY A 624 -6.74 11.82 22.00
C GLY A 624 -7.70 12.78 21.27
N LEU A 625 -7.23 13.44 20.20
CA LEU A 625 -8.09 14.27 19.35
C LEU A 625 -9.14 13.43 18.60
N ILE A 626 -8.74 12.26 18.07
CA ILE A 626 -9.66 11.40 17.32
C ILE A 626 -10.76 10.85 18.22
N ALA A 627 -10.47 10.53 19.48
CA ALA A 627 -11.48 10.12 20.45
C ALA A 627 -12.57 11.18 20.62
N ILE A 628 -12.20 12.47 20.75
CA ILE A 628 -13.16 13.56 20.82
C ILE A 628 -13.92 13.72 19.49
N ARG A 629 -13.30 13.49 18.34
CA ARG A 629 -13.97 13.48 17.03
C ARG A 629 -15.05 12.41 16.94
N MET A 630 -14.76 11.18 17.39
CA MET A 630 -15.74 10.10 17.46
C MET A 630 -16.87 10.43 18.44
N THR A 631 -16.52 10.95 19.62
CA THR A 631 -17.54 11.46 20.59
C THR A 631 -18.41 12.53 19.96
N ALA A 632 -17.83 13.49 19.23
CA ALA A 632 -18.59 14.57 18.62
C ALA A 632 -19.56 14.07 17.52
N VAL A 633 -19.17 13.06 16.73
CA VAL A 633 -20.08 12.42 15.78
C VAL A 633 -21.25 11.75 16.51
N MET A 634 -20.99 10.97 17.56
CA MET A 634 -22.04 10.27 18.32
C MET A 634 -23.00 11.26 19.01
N THR A 635 -22.46 12.30 19.65
CA THR A 635 -23.26 13.35 20.30
C THR A 635 -24.12 14.13 19.29
N ALA A 636 -23.57 14.43 18.09
CA ALA A 636 -24.32 15.10 17.03
C ALA A 636 -25.43 14.21 16.47
N LEU A 637 -25.20 12.90 16.34
CA LEU A 637 -26.24 11.94 15.98
C LEU A 637 -27.38 11.92 17.00
N ARG A 638 -27.07 11.87 18.30
CA ARG A 638 -28.11 11.91 19.34
C ARG A 638 -28.92 13.23 19.31
N LYS A 639 -28.24 14.37 19.05
CA LYS A 639 -28.93 15.64 18.85
C LYS A 639 -29.92 15.54 17.69
N ALA A 640 -29.52 14.94 16.59
CA ALA A 640 -30.35 14.75 15.41
C ALA A 640 -31.50 13.76 15.65
N GLU A 641 -31.24 12.65 16.33
CA GLU A 641 -32.23 11.63 16.70
C GLU A 641 -33.27 12.14 17.69
N ASP A 642 -32.87 13.05 18.59
CA ASP A 642 -33.75 13.75 19.55
C ASP A 642 -34.46 14.96 18.93
N GLU A 643 -34.23 15.27 17.64
CA GLU A 643 -34.78 16.42 16.90
C GLU A 643 -34.49 17.77 17.56
N LEU A 644 -33.38 17.89 18.29
CA LEU A 644 -33.01 19.10 19.02
C LEU A 644 -32.36 20.15 18.11
N TRP A 645 -32.94 20.42 16.97
CA TRP A 645 -32.38 21.26 15.91
C TRP A 645 -32.10 22.72 16.34
N ALA A 646 -32.88 23.23 17.28
CA ALA A 646 -32.75 24.62 17.75
C ALA A 646 -31.69 24.83 18.84
N MET A 647 -31.05 23.74 19.32
CA MET A 647 -30.02 23.83 20.36
C MET A 647 -28.63 23.94 19.71
N ASP A 648 -27.91 25.01 20.02
CA ASP A 648 -26.53 25.17 19.54
C ASP A 648 -25.53 24.32 20.34
N ASP A 649 -25.69 24.27 21.66
CA ASP A 649 -24.82 23.53 22.57
C ASP A 649 -25.38 22.14 22.90
N ARG A 650 -24.52 21.11 22.82
CA ARG A 650 -24.86 19.76 23.30
C ARG A 650 -23.74 19.20 24.12
N TYR A 651 -24.01 18.87 25.39
CA TYR A 651 -23.09 18.07 26.20
C TYR A 651 -23.14 16.63 25.77
N CYS A 652 -21.92 16.02 25.63
CA CYS A 652 -21.85 14.61 25.33
C CYS A 652 -22.36 13.77 26.51
N LEU A 653 -22.94 12.62 26.20
CA LEU A 653 -23.28 11.64 27.22
C LEU A 653 -21.99 10.89 27.65
N ASP A 654 -21.98 10.35 28.85
CA ASP A 654 -20.86 9.56 29.34
C ASP A 654 -20.62 8.32 28.49
N GLU A 655 -21.69 7.70 27.99
CA GLU A 655 -21.65 6.54 27.10
C GLU A 655 -20.93 6.85 25.78
N ASP A 656 -21.10 8.04 25.21
CA ASP A 656 -20.42 8.44 23.95
C ASP A 656 -18.91 8.58 24.16
N LEU A 657 -18.51 9.19 25.28
CA LEU A 657 -17.10 9.33 25.63
C LEU A 657 -16.49 7.97 25.97
N ASP A 658 -17.18 7.15 26.78
CA ASP A 658 -16.69 5.82 27.19
C ASP A 658 -16.50 4.89 25.99
N ALA A 659 -17.47 4.90 25.06
CA ALA A 659 -17.37 4.15 23.81
C ALA A 659 -16.14 4.63 22.99
N ALA A 660 -15.94 5.94 22.85
CA ALA A 660 -14.81 6.50 22.11
C ALA A 660 -13.45 6.15 22.77
N LEU A 661 -13.35 6.19 24.10
CA LEU A 661 -12.15 5.81 24.83
C LEU A 661 -11.85 4.32 24.72
N ALA A 662 -12.88 3.47 24.84
CA ALA A 662 -12.74 2.02 24.69
C ALA A 662 -12.32 1.64 23.27
N MET A 663 -12.94 2.25 22.24
CA MET A 663 -12.49 2.08 20.85
C MET A 663 -11.04 2.54 20.67
N SER A 664 -10.63 3.68 21.25
CA SER A 664 -9.28 4.21 21.15
C SER A 664 -8.22 3.27 21.74
N ALA A 665 -8.55 2.55 22.82
CA ALA A 665 -7.64 1.54 23.39
C ALA A 665 -7.31 0.44 22.37
N VAL A 666 -8.34 -0.13 21.75
CA VAL A 666 -8.21 -1.18 20.72
C VAL A 666 -7.47 -0.67 19.49
N LEU A 667 -7.80 0.54 19.04
CA LEU A 667 -7.20 1.14 17.84
C LEU A 667 -5.70 1.47 18.02
N LEU A 668 -5.28 1.85 19.24
CA LEU A 668 -3.87 2.00 19.56
C LEU A 668 -3.12 0.67 19.53
N GLU A 669 -3.73 -0.44 19.96
CA GLU A 669 -3.14 -1.77 19.83
C GLU A 669 -2.98 -2.17 18.37
N HIS A 670 -3.98 -1.91 17.51
CA HIS A 670 -3.83 -2.11 16.06
C HIS A 670 -2.71 -1.26 15.44
N ALA A 671 -2.58 0.00 15.85
CA ALA A 671 -1.50 0.88 15.38
C ALA A 671 -0.12 0.35 15.80
N LEU A 672 0.03 -0.14 17.03
CA LEU A 672 1.26 -0.78 17.52
C LEU A 672 1.64 -2.02 16.71
N LEU A 673 0.66 -2.90 16.46
CA LEU A 673 0.87 -4.11 15.67
C LEU A 673 1.32 -3.79 14.23
N LEU A 674 0.71 -2.78 13.60
CA LEU A 674 1.08 -2.35 12.26
C LEU A 674 2.43 -1.64 12.23
N SER A 675 2.75 -0.81 13.24
CA SER A 675 4.03 -0.11 13.32
C SER A 675 5.23 -1.07 13.31
N SER A 676 5.07 -2.26 13.90
CA SER A 676 6.10 -3.29 13.95
C SER A 676 6.40 -3.92 12.59
N SER A 677 5.50 -3.79 11.61
CA SER A 677 5.64 -4.34 10.26
C SER A 677 6.16 -3.32 9.23
N LEU A 678 6.32 -2.04 9.62
CA LEU A 678 6.83 -0.99 8.74
C LEU A 678 8.36 -0.98 8.65
N PRO A 679 8.96 -0.61 7.49
CA PRO A 679 10.40 -0.46 7.32
C PRO A 679 10.99 0.58 8.31
N GLY A 680 12.18 0.36 8.82
CA GLY A 680 12.84 1.21 9.82
C GLY A 680 12.85 0.62 11.22
N HIS A 681 12.35 -0.61 11.38
CA HIS A 681 12.24 -1.32 12.66
C HIS A 681 13.54 -2.04 13.09
N GLU A 682 14.71 -1.70 12.56
CA GLU A 682 15.98 -2.38 12.87
C GLU A 682 16.59 -2.05 14.24
N GLU A 683 15.99 -1.22 15.07
CA GLU A 683 16.35 -1.14 16.49
C GLU A 683 15.46 -2.05 17.32
N LYS A 684 16.01 -3.18 17.69
CA LYS A 684 15.70 -4.16 18.78
C LYS A 684 14.49 -3.84 19.68
N VAL A 685 13.30 -3.68 19.12
CA VAL A 685 12.07 -3.83 19.90
C VAL A 685 11.62 -5.27 19.77
N LYS A 686 11.89 -6.07 20.78
CA LYS A 686 11.38 -7.45 20.87
C LYS A 686 9.85 -7.42 20.93
N PRO A 687 9.17 -8.31 20.17
CA PRO A 687 7.76 -8.12 19.85
C PRO A 687 6.83 -8.15 21.08
N LEU A 688 5.76 -7.38 20.98
CA LEU A 688 4.56 -7.31 21.84
C LEU A 688 4.05 -8.69 22.34
N LYS A 689 4.29 -9.75 21.53
CA LYS A 689 3.94 -11.14 21.88
C LYS A 689 4.46 -11.60 23.25
N ALA A 690 5.49 -10.94 23.77
CA ALA A 690 6.07 -11.32 25.06
C ALA A 690 5.27 -10.76 26.24
N PHE A 691 4.83 -9.47 26.20
CA PHE A 691 4.07 -8.87 27.29
C PHE A 691 2.58 -9.25 27.23
N ALA A 692 2.01 -9.36 26.03
CA ALA A 692 0.65 -9.87 25.82
C ALA A 692 0.41 -11.25 26.45
N ARG A 693 1.47 -12.05 26.66
CA ARG A 693 1.38 -13.32 27.38
C ARG A 693 1.40 -13.20 28.90
N LEU A 694 2.01 -12.16 29.46
CA LEU A 694 2.05 -11.93 30.91
C LEU A 694 0.82 -11.15 31.39
N ARG A 695 0.26 -10.29 30.55
CA ARG A 695 -0.85 -9.40 30.88
C ARG A 695 -2.11 -10.14 31.37
N PRO A 696 -2.63 -11.17 30.70
CA PRO A 696 -3.79 -11.93 31.20
C PRO A 696 -3.51 -12.59 32.56
N VAL A 697 -2.26 -13.07 32.74
CA VAL A 697 -1.82 -13.69 34.01
C VAL A 697 -1.83 -12.64 35.13
N VAL A 698 -1.35 -11.44 34.89
CA VAL A 698 -1.32 -10.36 35.90
C VAL A 698 -2.71 -9.78 36.13
N GLU A 699 -3.56 -9.69 35.12
CA GLU A 699 -4.93 -9.16 35.23
C GLU A 699 -5.86 -10.09 36.01
N SER A 700 -5.62 -11.40 35.95
CA SER A 700 -6.36 -12.38 36.77
C SER A 700 -5.98 -12.40 38.26
N MET A 701 -4.92 -11.65 38.65
CA MET A 701 -4.40 -11.62 40.00
C MET A 701 -4.91 -10.41 40.79
N ALA A 702 -4.75 -10.48 42.13
CA ALA A 702 -4.99 -9.35 43.02
C ALA A 702 -4.06 -8.16 42.66
N SER A 703 -4.41 -6.93 43.08
CA SER A 703 -3.62 -5.72 42.83
C SER A 703 -2.16 -5.82 43.34
N THR A 704 -1.90 -6.70 44.30
CA THR A 704 -0.55 -7.05 44.78
C THR A 704 -0.40 -8.56 44.89
N PHE A 705 0.72 -9.08 44.39
CA PHE A 705 1.00 -10.51 44.32
C PHE A 705 2.48 -10.82 44.55
N THR A 706 2.80 -12.04 44.87
CA THR A 706 4.18 -12.55 45.02
C THR A 706 4.65 -13.25 43.75
N TYR A 707 5.96 -13.50 43.67
CA TYR A 707 6.52 -14.27 42.55
C TYR A 707 5.92 -15.68 42.45
N SER A 708 5.72 -16.36 43.59
CA SER A 708 5.16 -17.71 43.62
C SER A 708 3.70 -17.76 43.17
N GLU A 709 2.90 -16.78 43.55
CA GLU A 709 1.52 -16.66 43.09
C GLU A 709 1.46 -16.41 41.58
N LEU A 710 2.33 -15.53 41.05
CA LEU A 710 2.41 -15.28 39.62
C LEU A 710 2.88 -16.53 38.85
N ALA A 711 3.84 -17.29 39.39
CA ALA A 711 4.34 -18.50 38.73
C ALA A 711 3.25 -19.58 38.64
N ALA A 712 2.50 -19.77 39.72
CA ALA A 712 1.37 -20.73 39.75
C ALA A 712 0.26 -20.33 38.76
N GLU A 713 -0.04 -19.05 38.65
CA GLU A 713 -1.05 -18.55 37.71
C GLU A 713 -0.56 -18.65 36.27
N ALA A 714 0.72 -18.31 36.00
CA ALA A 714 1.34 -18.44 34.70
C ALA A 714 1.34 -19.90 34.20
N GLU A 715 1.62 -20.86 35.09
CA GLU A 715 1.57 -22.28 34.76
C GLU A 715 0.14 -22.73 34.41
N ARG A 716 -0.88 -22.28 35.16
CA ARG A 716 -2.29 -22.57 34.87
C ARG A 716 -2.72 -22.04 33.50
N GLN A 717 -2.17 -20.90 33.07
CA GLN A 717 -2.44 -20.29 31.75
C GLN A 717 -1.47 -20.76 30.67
N GLY A 718 -0.63 -21.78 30.91
CA GLY A 718 0.27 -22.37 29.93
C GLY A 718 1.49 -21.49 29.59
N LEU A 719 1.87 -20.53 30.46
CA LEU A 719 3.06 -19.71 30.30
C LEU A 719 4.24 -20.33 31.07
N PRO A 720 5.31 -20.82 30.38
CA PRO A 720 6.46 -21.41 31.03
C PRO A 720 7.15 -20.45 32.01
N GLU A 721 7.57 -20.96 33.18
CA GLU A 721 8.18 -20.16 34.25
C GLU A 721 9.38 -19.34 33.79
N SER A 722 10.25 -19.91 32.96
CA SER A 722 11.42 -19.19 32.38
C SER A 722 11.02 -17.99 31.55
N THR A 723 9.90 -18.11 30.82
CA THR A 723 9.33 -17.01 30.01
C THR A 723 8.69 -15.99 30.92
N MET A 724 7.88 -16.41 31.88
CA MET A 724 7.24 -15.56 32.89
C MET A 724 8.29 -14.74 33.67
N ARG A 725 9.35 -15.36 34.18
CA ARG A 725 10.45 -14.68 34.89
C ARG A 725 11.10 -13.58 34.06
N ARG A 726 11.37 -13.85 32.78
CA ARG A 726 11.95 -12.88 31.86
C ARG A 726 11.00 -11.71 31.59
N LEU A 727 9.69 -11.98 31.46
CA LEU A 727 8.67 -10.98 31.21
C LEU A 727 8.40 -10.12 32.45
N LEU A 728 8.36 -10.74 33.62
CA LEU A 728 8.21 -10.05 34.90
C LEU A 728 9.36 -9.07 35.16
N LYS A 729 10.61 -9.53 34.97
CA LYS A 729 11.77 -8.63 35.09
C LYS A 729 11.63 -7.41 34.20
N ARG A 730 11.26 -7.61 32.94
CA ARG A 730 11.07 -6.51 31.98
C ARG A 730 9.90 -5.59 32.34
N ALA A 731 8.81 -6.15 32.87
CA ALA A 731 7.66 -5.36 33.30
C ALA A 731 8.03 -4.44 34.47
N VAL A 732 8.84 -4.93 35.40
CA VAL A 732 9.36 -4.14 36.53
C VAL A 732 10.40 -3.10 36.04
N ASP A 733 11.35 -3.51 35.21
CA ASP A 733 12.40 -2.63 34.66
C ASP A 733 11.81 -1.46 33.83
N ARG A 734 10.58 -1.63 33.30
CA ARG A 734 9.85 -0.64 32.52
C ARG A 734 8.74 0.10 33.28
N GLY A 735 8.62 -0.11 34.58
CA GLY A 735 7.62 0.56 35.41
C GLY A 735 6.18 0.14 35.17
N LEU A 736 5.94 -0.98 34.48
CA LEU A 736 4.59 -1.55 34.24
C LEU A 736 4.05 -2.30 35.47
N LEU A 737 4.95 -2.73 36.32
CA LEU A 737 4.67 -3.32 37.61
C LEU A 737 5.55 -2.71 38.68
N GLY A 738 4.96 -2.27 39.77
CA GLY A 738 5.70 -1.84 40.94
C GLY A 738 6.29 -3.06 41.68
N ARG A 739 7.51 -2.95 42.26
CA ARG A 739 8.11 -3.94 43.12
C ARG A 739 8.37 -3.34 44.50
N ASP A 740 7.81 -3.97 45.52
CA ASP A 740 8.03 -3.60 46.88
C ASP A 740 8.54 -4.85 47.68
N GLY A 741 9.86 -4.91 47.84
CA GLY A 741 10.52 -6.05 48.42
C GLY A 741 10.27 -7.38 47.66
N LYS A 742 9.52 -8.30 48.25
CA LYS A 742 9.15 -9.60 47.65
C LYS A 742 7.78 -9.60 46.95
N ARG A 743 7.07 -8.47 46.96
CA ARG A 743 5.76 -8.30 46.32
C ARG A 743 5.82 -7.45 45.08
N TYR A 744 4.95 -7.73 44.14
CA TYR A 744 4.73 -6.95 42.93
C TYR A 744 3.36 -6.29 43.03
N ARG A 745 3.25 -5.09 42.48
CA ARG A 745 2.01 -4.33 42.47
C ARG A 745 1.66 -3.97 41.03
N ARG A 746 0.42 -4.20 40.67
CA ARG A 746 -0.15 -3.68 39.42
C ARG A 746 -0.30 -2.16 39.57
N LEU A 747 0.35 -1.39 38.66
CA LEU A 747 0.30 0.05 38.65
C LEU A 747 -0.88 0.55 37.83
#